data_621c9eb9561c9f148f91b651770a76cf
#
_entry.id   621c9eb9561c9f148f91b651770a76cf
#
_cell.length_a   1.000
_cell.length_b   1.000
_cell.length_c   1.000
_cell.angle_alpha   90.00
_cell.angle_beta   90.00
_cell.angle_gamma   90.00
#
_symmetry.space_group_name_H-M   'P 1'
#
loop_
_entity.id
_entity.type
_entity.pdbx_description
1 polymer ?
#
loop_
_entity_poly.entity_id
_entity_poly.type
_entity_poly.pdbx_seq_one_letter_code
_entity_poly.pdbx_strand_id
1 'polypeptide(L)'
;MGKNSFTLCLIFLSWVGISAAQDENEGRFLKNTRQLIYEGKRSGEGYFSADGDVLIFQSEREPENPFFQIYFLDLETGDSHRISPGTGKTTCAFLRPGTNEVLFASTHLDPNAESKQNEEIELRTSGKSRRYSWDYDDQMDIFSAQRDGSGIKQLTKAKGYDAEGSYSPDGSKIVFCSLRYIYNSSNLSPEDLKRLKMDPAFYGEIYIMNSDGSDQTRLTHSPGYDGGPFFSPDGKRIVWRRFEENGAIADVYTMLSNGSDVRKITQFNAMSWAPYFHPSGKYLIFASNKLGFSNFELYMVDALGEYEPVRVTSTEGFDGLPVFSPNGDQLCWTSNRTSKKQSQLFLADWNHKAALTAIFSAPKRNMTSAIVSNKNNLVSKNVSLTNGKHDKSGLSAKISGDDIRAQVSFLASDKLEGRMSGTRGTKMAADYISSRFNEIGLKPLGDEDSFFQEFHFTSGMKIIPRKNHLEIVQGGNKALKFEVEKDFRPLAFSADGEVEGEVVFAGYGLSVPGKLGEGYDSYSDLDVKDKIVLVLRYVPEEVSVERRQTLNRYAGLRYKALVARENGARALLVVIGPNSPRSGELVPMKFDRVAANSGIVTASISGKAAEVLFSYAEKDLKTVQSDLDQENPHALGGFLLPKINVRLSTGVERVKKPDRNVIGVLPATAQGGPAEWVIIGAHYDHIGFGEIGSLARKGEEGQIHNGADDNASGTSTVLELAASLAEIQKQKPNDFKRDIVFALWSGEELGLIGSSYFTDNPLFELKKTVAYLNFDMVGRLRENKLLLQGIGSSTSWTKLIEKRNVAAGFNLNLQDDPYLPTDATSFYMKEVPILAFFTGSHDNYNRPTDDTETLNYEGMERITKFAQNIILDLVKSSDRPDYVKVERTKSGGGDRETLRAYLGTIPDYVAEGTGGVKLSGVRAGGPADKAGLKGGDVIIEFAGQNITNIYDYTYALDAVKIGVAVKVVIVRDDEEVTLTIIPEARE
;
A
#
# COMPACT_ATOMS: atom_id res chain seq x y z
N MET A 1 -72.80 -5.88 5.76
CA MET A 1 -72.77 -4.74 4.86
C MET A 1 -71.45 -4.05 5.04
N GLY A 2 -70.56 -4.02 4.17
CA GLY A 2 -70.44 -4.22 2.73
C GLY A 2 -69.21 -3.50 2.25
N LYS A 3 -68.25 -4.28 1.68
CA LYS A 3 -67.39 -3.90 0.53
C LYS A 3 -66.69 -2.52 0.54
N ASN A 4 -65.39 -2.51 0.61
CA ASN A 4 -64.44 -2.11 -0.42
C ASN A 4 -63.07 -1.79 0.21
N SER A 5 -62.13 -2.68 0.05
CA SER A 5 -60.70 -2.40 0.18
C SER A 5 -59.93 -3.49 -0.54
N PHE A 6 -59.85 -3.37 -1.82
CA PHE A 6 -58.84 -4.04 -2.66
C PHE A 6 -58.58 -3.10 -3.82
N THR A 7 -57.46 -2.41 -3.78
CA THR A 7 -56.73 -1.84 -4.94
C THR A 7 -55.73 -0.78 -4.44
N LEU A 8 -54.62 -1.24 -3.89
CA LEU A 8 -53.37 -0.44 -3.76
C LEU A 8 -52.21 -1.34 -3.32
N CYS A 9 -51.84 -2.30 -4.19
CA CYS A 9 -50.66 -3.12 -4.01
C CYS A 9 -50.17 -3.67 -5.35
N LEU A 10 -49.87 -2.79 -6.31
CA LEU A 10 -49.32 -3.24 -7.62
C LEU A 10 -48.57 -2.11 -8.37
N ILE A 11 -47.89 -1.17 -7.68
CA ILE A 11 -47.01 -0.16 -8.33
C ILE A 11 -45.66 0.01 -7.60
N PHE A 12 -45.23 -0.95 -6.78
CA PHE A 12 -43.91 -0.85 -6.11
C PHE A 12 -42.97 -2.04 -6.47
N LEU A 13 -43.14 -2.64 -7.61
CA LEU A 13 -42.32 -3.79 -8.05
C LEU A 13 -41.61 -3.58 -9.40
N SER A 14 -41.39 -2.33 -9.81
CA SER A 14 -40.68 -2.03 -11.06
C SER A 14 -39.50 -1.06 -10.93
N TRP A 15 -39.00 -0.80 -9.68
CA TRP A 15 -37.85 0.09 -9.47
C TRP A 15 -36.67 -0.56 -8.68
N VAL A 16 -36.72 -1.88 -8.41
CA VAL A 16 -35.61 -2.60 -7.74
C VAL A 16 -34.75 -3.38 -8.75
N GLY A 17 -35.06 -3.30 -10.04
CA GLY A 17 -34.40 -4.08 -11.10
C GLY A 17 -33.27 -3.36 -11.86
N ILE A 18 -32.90 -2.13 -11.53
CA ILE A 18 -31.91 -1.34 -12.30
C ILE A 18 -30.59 -1.13 -11.55
N SER A 19 -30.52 -1.31 -10.24
CA SER A 19 -29.32 -1.07 -9.43
C SER A 19 -28.32 -2.25 -9.38
N ALA A 20 -28.76 -3.46 -9.61
CA ALA A 20 -27.88 -4.66 -9.53
C ALA A 20 -27.17 -5.02 -10.85
N ALA A 21 -27.38 -4.28 -11.95
CA ALA A 21 -26.80 -4.58 -13.28
C ALA A 21 -25.63 -3.64 -13.66
N GLN A 22 -25.19 -2.74 -12.79
CA GLN A 22 -24.19 -1.71 -13.13
C GLN A 22 -22.74 -2.09 -12.75
N ASP A 23 -22.50 -2.94 -11.75
CA ASP A 23 -21.14 -3.27 -11.29
C ASP A 23 -20.42 -4.39 -12.08
N GLU A 24 -21.13 -5.17 -12.87
CA GLU A 24 -20.50 -6.18 -13.77
C GLU A 24 -19.85 -5.57 -15.03
N ASN A 25 -19.94 -4.26 -15.26
CA ASN A 25 -19.68 -3.69 -16.60
C ASN A 25 -18.18 -3.48 -16.90
N GLU A 26 -17.37 -3.02 -15.95
CA GLU A 26 -15.96 -2.68 -16.22
C GLU A 26 -15.15 -3.93 -16.57
N GLY A 27 -15.24 -4.99 -15.78
CA GLY A 27 -14.56 -6.29 -16.01
C GLY A 27 -15.01 -7.02 -17.27
N ARG A 28 -16.15 -6.64 -17.87
CA ARG A 28 -16.61 -7.12 -19.17
C ARG A 28 -15.74 -6.63 -20.32
N PHE A 29 -15.25 -5.40 -20.23
CA PHE A 29 -14.49 -4.72 -21.28
C PHE A 29 -13.01 -4.64 -20.98
N LEU A 30 -12.63 -4.44 -19.70
CA LEU A 30 -11.27 -4.22 -19.23
C LEU A 30 -10.79 -5.42 -18.40
N LYS A 31 -9.64 -5.97 -18.78
CA LYS A 31 -8.96 -7.02 -18.00
C LYS A 31 -7.54 -6.57 -17.67
N ASN A 32 -6.98 -7.12 -16.60
CA ASN A 32 -5.60 -6.83 -16.19
C ASN A 32 -5.33 -5.32 -16.04
N THR A 33 -6.32 -4.56 -15.58
CA THR A 33 -6.19 -3.11 -15.35
C THR A 33 -5.05 -2.84 -14.38
N ARG A 34 -4.10 -1.96 -14.78
CA ARG A 34 -2.95 -1.60 -13.97
C ARG A 34 -2.55 -0.16 -14.18
N GLN A 35 -1.99 0.46 -13.15
CA GLN A 35 -1.31 1.74 -13.27
C GLN A 35 -0.02 1.55 -14.06
N LEU A 36 0.25 2.42 -15.05
CA LEU A 36 1.44 2.37 -15.88
C LEU A 36 2.53 3.33 -15.39
N ILE A 37 2.15 4.52 -14.93
CA ILE A 37 3.04 5.59 -14.52
C ILE A 37 2.87 5.85 -13.02
N TYR A 38 3.99 5.91 -12.29
CA TYR A 38 4.06 6.15 -10.83
C TYR A 38 4.87 7.40 -10.48
N GLU A 39 5.83 7.78 -11.33
CA GLU A 39 6.68 8.95 -11.14
C GLU A 39 5.95 10.25 -11.48
N GLY A 40 6.26 11.32 -10.75
CA GLY A 40 5.67 12.64 -10.95
C GLY A 40 4.38 12.87 -10.15
N LYS A 41 3.95 14.13 -10.11
CA LYS A 41 2.73 14.51 -9.36
C LYS A 41 1.47 14.05 -10.08
N ARG A 42 1.44 14.18 -11.40
CA ARG A 42 0.34 13.72 -12.27
C ARG A 42 0.87 13.45 -13.67
N SER A 43 0.24 12.52 -14.37
CA SER A 43 0.50 12.19 -15.76
C SER A 43 -0.81 11.98 -16.52
N GLY A 44 -0.78 12.12 -17.83
CA GLY A 44 -1.97 11.94 -18.66
C GLY A 44 -1.65 11.94 -20.16
N GLU A 45 -2.67 11.83 -20.97
CA GLU A 45 -2.58 11.90 -22.45
C GLU A 45 -1.51 10.97 -23.02
N GLY A 46 -1.69 9.65 -22.84
CA GLY A 46 -0.76 8.65 -23.39
C GLY A 46 -1.16 8.21 -24.80
N TYR A 47 -0.27 8.40 -25.78
CA TYR A 47 -0.50 8.01 -27.17
C TYR A 47 0.53 6.99 -27.64
N PHE A 48 0.07 5.89 -28.23
CA PHE A 48 0.93 4.85 -28.76
C PHE A 48 1.61 5.24 -30.08
N SER A 49 2.81 4.72 -30.31
CA SER A 49 3.39 4.68 -31.65
C SER A 49 2.60 3.75 -32.57
N ALA A 50 2.77 3.91 -33.89
CA ALA A 50 2.04 3.11 -34.87
C ALA A 50 2.36 1.61 -34.81
N ASP A 51 3.55 1.23 -34.34
CA ASP A 51 3.99 -0.14 -34.05
C ASP A 51 3.54 -0.65 -32.68
N GLY A 52 3.12 0.25 -31.78
CA GLY A 52 2.64 -0.10 -30.44
C GLY A 52 3.73 -0.31 -29.38
N ASP A 53 5.00 -0.13 -29.73
CA ASP A 53 6.15 -0.42 -28.87
C ASP A 53 6.51 0.76 -27.96
N VAL A 54 5.97 1.94 -28.25
CA VAL A 54 6.27 3.19 -27.54
C VAL A 54 4.99 3.89 -27.12
N LEU A 55 5.05 4.54 -25.97
CA LEU A 55 4.06 5.50 -25.51
C LEU A 55 4.70 6.88 -25.35
N ILE A 56 4.00 7.92 -25.80
CA ILE A 56 4.35 9.31 -25.50
C ILE A 56 3.28 9.88 -24.60
N PHE A 57 3.67 10.63 -23.57
CA PHE A 57 2.73 11.13 -22.58
C PHE A 57 3.20 12.41 -21.92
N GLN A 58 2.29 13.13 -21.27
CA GLN A 58 2.61 14.31 -20.48
C GLN A 58 2.69 13.97 -18.99
N SER A 59 3.66 14.59 -18.29
CA SER A 59 3.85 14.38 -16.86
C SER A 59 4.46 15.61 -16.16
N GLU A 60 4.04 15.87 -14.92
CA GLU A 60 4.66 16.86 -14.02
C GLU A 60 5.73 16.18 -13.17
N ARG A 61 6.94 16.03 -13.71
CA ARG A 61 8.09 15.36 -13.05
C ARG A 61 9.25 16.30 -12.73
N GLU A 62 9.31 17.46 -13.42
CA GLU A 62 10.44 18.37 -13.26
C GLU A 62 10.30 19.16 -11.95
N PRO A 63 11.30 19.13 -11.04
CA PRO A 63 11.23 19.85 -9.77
C PRO A 63 11.08 21.36 -9.94
N GLU A 64 11.71 21.94 -10.98
CA GLU A 64 11.76 23.37 -11.24
C GLU A 64 10.68 23.83 -12.25
N ASN A 65 9.90 22.92 -12.80
CA ASN A 65 8.80 23.24 -13.70
C ASN A 65 7.48 22.61 -13.24
N PRO A 66 6.52 23.39 -12.75
CA PRO A 66 5.24 22.90 -12.23
C PRO A 66 4.24 22.55 -13.33
N PHE A 67 4.61 22.68 -14.60
CA PHE A 67 3.77 22.37 -15.76
C PHE A 67 4.13 21.02 -16.38
N PHE A 68 3.20 20.46 -17.13
CA PHE A 68 3.46 19.25 -17.88
C PHE A 68 4.65 19.41 -18.85
N GLN A 69 5.42 18.33 -18.96
CA GLN A 69 6.42 18.11 -19.99
C GLN A 69 6.13 16.78 -20.71
N ILE A 70 6.65 16.63 -21.93
CA ILE A 70 6.43 15.43 -22.75
C ILE A 70 7.55 14.44 -22.52
N TYR A 71 7.14 13.19 -22.29
CA TYR A 71 8.01 12.04 -22.05
C TYR A 71 7.78 10.94 -23.08
N PHE A 72 8.86 10.28 -23.42
CA PHE A 72 8.90 9.03 -24.15
C PHE A 72 8.93 7.87 -23.16
N LEU A 73 8.26 6.77 -23.46
CA LEU A 73 8.30 5.52 -22.72
C LEU A 73 8.38 4.35 -23.72
N ASP A 74 9.45 3.60 -23.63
CA ASP A 74 9.60 2.32 -24.32
C ASP A 74 8.85 1.24 -23.54
N LEU A 75 7.91 0.57 -24.18
CA LEU A 75 7.02 -0.40 -23.50
C LEU A 75 7.65 -1.78 -23.30
N GLU A 76 8.78 -2.07 -23.97
CA GLU A 76 9.55 -3.30 -23.78
C GLU A 76 10.57 -3.16 -22.66
N THR A 77 11.36 -2.06 -22.69
CA THR A 77 12.46 -1.85 -21.74
C THR A 77 12.06 -1.06 -20.48
N GLY A 78 10.97 -0.27 -20.56
CA GLY A 78 10.54 0.69 -19.55
C GLY A 78 11.42 1.96 -19.49
N ASP A 79 12.34 2.14 -20.42
CA ASP A 79 13.15 3.35 -20.49
C ASP A 79 12.29 4.57 -20.82
N SER A 80 12.41 5.61 -20.00
CA SER A 80 11.68 6.86 -20.14
C SER A 80 12.63 8.05 -20.10
N HIS A 81 12.38 9.02 -20.98
CA HIS A 81 13.13 10.28 -21.01
C HIS A 81 12.24 11.43 -21.51
N ARG A 82 12.61 12.66 -21.15
CA ARG A 82 11.92 13.85 -21.59
C ARG A 82 12.29 14.20 -23.04
N ILE A 83 11.25 14.55 -23.83
CA ILE A 83 11.39 15.03 -25.23
C ILE A 83 11.36 16.55 -25.28
N SER A 84 10.42 17.17 -24.54
CA SER A 84 10.22 18.62 -24.53
C SER A 84 11.38 19.37 -23.87
N PRO A 85 11.57 20.68 -24.14
CA PRO A 85 12.70 21.48 -23.65
C PRO A 85 12.84 21.54 -22.14
N GLY A 86 11.77 21.39 -21.36
CA GLY A 86 11.79 21.47 -19.90
C GLY A 86 11.42 22.85 -19.37
N THR A 87 11.29 23.85 -20.21
CA THR A 87 10.87 25.22 -19.88
C THR A 87 9.46 25.48 -20.39
N GLY A 88 8.68 26.24 -19.65
CA GLY A 88 7.31 26.62 -20.03
C GLY A 88 6.31 25.48 -19.93
N LYS A 89 5.11 25.71 -20.42
CA LYS A 89 4.04 24.73 -20.53
C LYS A 89 4.23 23.90 -21.77
N THR A 90 4.05 22.58 -21.66
CA THR A 90 4.08 21.67 -22.82
C THR A 90 2.96 20.64 -22.68
N THR A 91 2.20 20.39 -23.74
CA THR A 91 1.03 19.50 -23.71
C THR A 91 0.78 18.85 -25.07
N CYS A 92 -0.16 17.90 -25.11
CA CYS A 92 -0.79 17.34 -26.32
C CYS A 92 0.22 16.85 -27.35
N ALA A 93 0.99 15.85 -27.00
CA ALA A 93 1.98 15.26 -27.91
C ALA A 93 1.37 14.16 -28.80
N PHE A 94 1.93 13.93 -29.97
CA PHE A 94 1.55 12.84 -30.85
C PHE A 94 2.75 12.32 -31.68
N LEU A 95 2.79 11.02 -31.93
CA LEU A 95 3.85 10.38 -32.71
C LEU A 95 3.48 10.37 -34.20
N ARG A 96 4.44 10.78 -35.08
CA ARG A 96 4.24 10.70 -36.51
C ARG A 96 4.37 9.26 -36.98
N PRO A 97 3.32 8.67 -37.62
CA PRO A 97 3.36 7.29 -38.08
C PRO A 97 4.56 7.02 -39.00
N GLY A 98 5.24 5.90 -38.79
CA GLY A 98 6.35 5.42 -39.63
C GLY A 98 7.66 6.23 -39.52
N THR A 99 7.78 7.12 -38.53
CA THR A 99 8.96 7.97 -38.33
C THR A 99 9.39 8.05 -36.86
N ASN A 100 10.51 8.72 -36.57
CA ASN A 100 10.97 9.07 -35.23
C ASN A 100 10.56 10.48 -34.82
N GLU A 101 9.62 11.10 -35.51
CA GLU A 101 9.19 12.46 -35.25
C GLU A 101 8.02 12.52 -34.26
N VAL A 102 8.08 13.46 -33.33
CA VAL A 102 7.11 13.71 -32.31
C VAL A 102 6.56 15.12 -32.45
N LEU A 103 5.25 15.29 -32.34
CA LEU A 103 4.56 16.56 -32.29
C LEU A 103 4.24 16.91 -30.84
N PHE A 104 4.34 18.18 -30.46
CA PHE A 104 3.84 18.69 -29.17
C PHE A 104 3.55 20.18 -29.22
N ALA A 105 2.68 20.67 -28.34
CA ALA A 105 2.44 22.09 -28.16
C ALA A 105 3.24 22.63 -26.96
N SER A 106 3.85 23.81 -27.07
CA SER A 106 4.72 24.35 -26.03
C SER A 106 4.82 25.87 -26.02
N THR A 107 5.05 26.45 -24.83
CA THR A 107 5.35 27.87 -24.63
C THR A 107 6.84 28.13 -24.34
N HIS A 108 7.73 27.19 -24.63
CA HIS A 108 9.16 27.30 -24.27
C HIS A 108 9.88 28.47 -24.96
N LEU A 109 9.32 29.04 -26.04
CA LEU A 109 9.83 30.26 -26.69
C LEU A 109 9.21 31.54 -26.12
N ASP A 110 8.26 31.49 -25.20
CA ASP A 110 7.74 32.67 -24.49
C ASP A 110 8.84 33.29 -23.63
N PRO A 111 9.19 34.59 -23.83
CA PRO A 111 10.18 35.26 -22.98
C PRO A 111 9.83 35.27 -21.49
N ASN A 112 8.56 35.08 -21.13
CA ASN A 112 8.07 35.05 -19.76
C ASN A 112 7.87 33.62 -19.21
N ALA A 113 8.28 32.58 -19.92
CA ALA A 113 8.03 31.19 -19.52
C ALA A 113 8.54 30.88 -18.11
N GLU A 114 9.78 31.26 -17.79
CA GLU A 114 10.37 31.06 -16.47
C GLU A 114 9.69 31.87 -15.37
N SER A 115 9.28 33.13 -15.66
CA SER A 115 8.51 33.92 -14.70
C SER A 115 7.18 33.26 -14.35
N LYS A 116 6.45 32.76 -15.36
CA LYS A 116 5.20 32.02 -15.17
C LYS A 116 5.40 30.73 -14.37
N GLN A 117 6.54 30.02 -14.55
CA GLN A 117 6.88 28.86 -13.74
C GLN A 117 7.06 29.22 -12.26
N ASN A 118 7.86 30.25 -11.98
CA ASN A 118 8.13 30.71 -10.62
C ASN A 118 6.85 31.18 -9.91
N GLU A 119 6.00 31.96 -10.59
CA GLU A 119 4.71 32.40 -10.05
C GLU A 119 3.81 31.21 -9.66
N GLU A 120 3.78 30.15 -10.48
CA GLU A 120 2.99 28.95 -10.18
C GLU A 120 3.61 28.14 -9.01
N ILE A 121 4.94 28.03 -8.91
CA ILE A 121 5.63 27.40 -7.78
C ILE A 121 5.31 28.14 -6.48
N GLU A 122 5.41 29.49 -6.49
CA GLU A 122 5.08 30.33 -5.33
C GLU A 122 3.62 30.16 -4.92
N LEU A 123 2.70 30.13 -5.88
CA LEU A 123 1.27 29.92 -5.62
C LEU A 123 1.04 28.56 -4.93
N ARG A 124 1.60 27.48 -5.46
CA ARG A 124 1.46 26.14 -4.88
C ARG A 124 2.10 26.03 -3.48
N THR A 125 3.25 26.64 -3.28
CA THR A 125 3.96 26.66 -1.99
C THR A 125 3.19 27.47 -0.93
N SER A 126 2.46 28.51 -1.32
CA SER A 126 1.62 29.30 -0.41
C SER A 126 0.36 28.59 0.08
N GLY A 127 0.09 27.36 -0.36
CA GLY A 127 -1.11 26.59 -0.02
C GLY A 127 -2.39 27.11 -0.67
N LYS A 128 -2.31 28.08 -1.55
CA LYS A 128 -3.45 28.58 -2.32
C LYS A 128 -3.63 27.73 -3.57
N SER A 129 -4.83 27.25 -3.80
CA SER A 129 -5.19 26.58 -5.05
C SER A 129 -5.93 27.55 -5.97
N ARG A 130 -5.59 27.54 -7.25
CA ARG A 130 -6.48 28.16 -8.25
C ARG A 130 -7.68 27.25 -8.46
N ARG A 131 -8.86 27.86 -8.69
CA ARG A 131 -9.99 27.12 -9.26
C ARG A 131 -9.50 26.50 -10.58
N TYR A 132 -9.81 25.21 -10.81
CA TYR A 132 -9.49 24.54 -12.07
C TYR A 132 -9.95 25.43 -13.23
N SER A 133 -9.03 25.80 -14.08
CA SER A 133 -9.28 26.52 -15.32
C SER A 133 -8.46 25.87 -16.42
N TRP A 134 -8.91 25.98 -17.65
CA TRP A 134 -8.17 25.58 -18.82
C TRP A 134 -6.74 26.18 -18.80
N ASP A 135 -5.74 25.37 -19.14
CA ASP A 135 -4.34 25.80 -19.14
C ASP A 135 -3.98 26.56 -20.44
N TYR A 136 -4.83 27.56 -20.75
CA TYR A 136 -4.69 28.42 -21.93
C TYR A 136 -3.44 29.30 -21.83
N ASP A 137 -2.73 29.44 -22.95
CA ASP A 137 -1.64 30.41 -23.12
C ASP A 137 -1.57 30.89 -24.59
N ASP A 138 -1.59 32.22 -24.81
CA ASP A 138 -1.58 32.81 -26.16
C ASP A 138 -0.20 32.74 -26.84
N GLN A 139 0.82 32.19 -26.18
CA GLN A 139 2.15 31.91 -26.71
C GLN A 139 2.35 30.40 -26.98
N MET A 140 1.28 29.62 -26.97
CA MET A 140 1.34 28.18 -27.24
C MET A 140 1.40 27.93 -28.74
N ASP A 141 2.49 27.32 -29.18
CA ASP A 141 2.73 26.93 -30.57
C ASP A 141 3.00 25.42 -30.69
N ILE A 142 2.79 24.89 -31.90
CA ILE A 142 3.07 23.49 -32.23
C ILE A 142 4.50 23.34 -32.72
N PHE A 143 5.19 22.36 -32.20
CA PHE A 143 6.55 21.96 -32.51
C PHE A 143 6.63 20.51 -32.95
N SER A 144 7.63 20.16 -33.75
CA SER A 144 8.08 18.78 -33.93
C SER A 144 9.50 18.61 -33.41
N ALA A 145 9.83 17.39 -32.97
CA ALA A 145 11.17 16.99 -32.54
C ALA A 145 11.43 15.52 -32.88
N GLN A 146 12.65 15.06 -32.73
CA GLN A 146 12.97 13.63 -32.78
C GLN A 146 12.57 12.97 -31.43
N ARG A 147 12.39 11.65 -31.41
CA ARG A 147 12.05 10.88 -30.18
C ARG A 147 13.07 11.06 -29.04
N ASP A 148 14.33 11.42 -29.37
CA ASP A 148 15.38 11.73 -28.38
C ASP A 148 15.38 13.19 -27.89
N GLY A 149 14.39 13.99 -28.31
CA GLY A 149 14.27 15.41 -27.97
C GLY A 149 15.13 16.35 -28.82
N SER A 150 15.90 15.84 -29.77
CA SER A 150 16.71 16.67 -30.68
C SER A 150 15.91 17.22 -31.87
N GLY A 151 16.47 18.17 -32.60
CA GLY A 151 15.91 18.66 -33.85
C GLY A 151 14.57 19.40 -33.74
N ILE A 152 14.34 20.11 -32.62
CA ILE A 152 13.11 20.87 -32.40
C ILE A 152 12.89 21.89 -33.52
N LYS A 153 11.70 21.84 -34.11
CA LYS A 153 11.25 22.73 -35.20
C LYS A 153 9.88 23.29 -34.85
N GLN A 154 9.72 24.61 -34.92
CA GLN A 154 8.46 25.31 -34.79
C GLN A 154 7.63 25.21 -36.07
N LEU A 155 6.41 24.67 -35.99
CA LEU A 155 5.48 24.48 -37.11
C LEU A 155 4.44 25.59 -37.22
N THR A 156 4.04 26.20 -36.07
CA THR A 156 3.11 27.33 -36.03
C THR A 156 3.79 28.55 -35.38
N LYS A 157 3.33 29.77 -35.73
CA LYS A 157 3.87 31.04 -35.21
C LYS A 157 2.80 32.11 -35.06
N ALA A 158 1.54 31.76 -35.25
CA ALA A 158 0.45 32.71 -35.15
C ALA A 158 0.14 33.00 -33.69
N LYS A 159 -0.10 34.27 -33.35
CA LYS A 159 -0.55 34.60 -32.01
C LYS A 159 -1.89 33.92 -31.69
N GLY A 160 -1.93 33.31 -30.53
CA GLY A 160 -3.09 32.56 -30.03
C GLY A 160 -2.67 31.16 -29.60
N TYR A 161 -3.59 30.42 -29.08
CA TYR A 161 -3.37 29.02 -28.63
C TYR A 161 -3.38 28.10 -29.87
N ASP A 162 -2.23 27.53 -30.22
CA ASP A 162 -2.09 26.47 -31.22
C ASP A 162 -1.68 25.19 -30.52
N ALA A 163 -2.58 24.22 -30.39
CA ALA A 163 -2.33 22.98 -29.64
C ALA A 163 -3.23 21.83 -30.07
N GLU A 164 -3.18 20.71 -29.30
CA GLU A 164 -4.01 19.53 -29.49
C GLU A 164 -3.83 18.90 -30.89
N GLY A 165 -2.59 18.89 -31.36
CA GLY A 165 -2.25 18.39 -32.68
C GLY A 165 -2.19 16.87 -32.77
N SER A 166 -2.71 16.29 -33.88
CA SER A 166 -2.53 14.87 -34.20
C SER A 166 -2.24 14.67 -35.69
N TYR A 167 -1.43 13.66 -36.00
CA TYR A 167 -1.12 13.29 -37.38
C TYR A 167 -2.23 12.47 -38.05
N SER A 168 -2.36 12.60 -39.38
CA SER A 168 -3.10 11.64 -40.20
C SER A 168 -2.43 10.26 -40.18
N PRO A 169 -3.15 9.15 -40.42
CA PRO A 169 -2.58 7.80 -40.41
C PRO A 169 -1.41 7.60 -41.37
N ASP A 170 -1.36 8.36 -42.46
CA ASP A 170 -0.23 8.37 -43.43
C ASP A 170 0.90 9.36 -43.04
N GLY A 171 0.77 10.09 -41.94
CA GLY A 171 1.73 11.06 -41.42
C GLY A 171 1.92 12.31 -42.29
N SER A 172 1.05 12.57 -43.30
CA SER A 172 1.18 13.68 -44.25
C SER A 172 0.52 14.97 -43.75
N LYS A 173 -0.48 14.90 -42.91
CA LYS A 173 -1.26 16.02 -42.39
C LYS A 173 -1.25 16.05 -40.86
N ILE A 174 -1.47 17.26 -40.31
CA ILE A 174 -1.70 17.51 -38.92
C ILE A 174 -3.05 18.23 -38.78
N VAL A 175 -3.92 17.75 -37.91
CA VAL A 175 -5.13 18.46 -37.48
C VAL A 175 -4.89 18.98 -36.07
N PHE A 176 -5.35 20.22 -35.75
CA PHE A 176 -5.08 20.89 -34.48
C PHE A 176 -6.13 21.92 -34.14
N CYS A 177 -6.16 22.34 -32.86
CA CYS A 177 -6.98 23.46 -32.41
C CYS A 177 -6.19 24.75 -32.46
N SER A 178 -6.85 25.85 -32.88
CA SER A 178 -6.25 27.18 -32.93
C SER A 178 -7.26 28.30 -32.67
N LEU A 179 -6.79 29.34 -31.96
CA LEU A 179 -7.53 30.55 -31.72
C LEU A 179 -7.05 31.72 -32.62
N ARG A 180 -6.11 31.47 -33.53
CA ARG A 180 -5.42 32.50 -34.34
C ARG A 180 -6.37 33.43 -35.08
N TYR A 181 -7.56 32.98 -35.51
CA TYR A 181 -8.47 33.80 -36.28
C TYR A 181 -8.99 35.02 -35.51
N ILE A 182 -9.22 34.86 -34.20
CA ILE A 182 -9.70 35.96 -33.37
C ILE A 182 -8.58 36.98 -33.08
N TYR A 183 -7.36 36.51 -32.88
CA TYR A 183 -6.19 37.37 -32.67
C TYR A 183 -5.75 38.13 -33.94
N ASN A 184 -6.01 37.57 -35.13
CA ASN A 184 -5.70 38.18 -36.42
C ASN A 184 -6.84 39.07 -36.93
N SER A 185 -7.99 39.15 -36.25
CA SER A 185 -9.11 39.99 -36.64
C SER A 185 -8.84 41.46 -36.30
N SER A 186 -8.93 42.36 -37.32
CA SER A 186 -8.68 43.80 -37.15
C SER A 186 -9.86 44.58 -36.55
N ASN A 187 -11.07 43.99 -36.51
CA ASN A 187 -12.31 44.65 -36.09
C ASN A 187 -13.11 43.77 -35.12
N LEU A 188 -12.58 43.58 -33.91
CA LEU A 188 -13.34 42.89 -32.85
C LEU A 188 -14.40 43.80 -32.24
N SER A 189 -15.61 43.27 -32.02
CA SER A 189 -16.65 43.96 -31.27
C SER A 189 -16.24 44.14 -29.79
N PRO A 190 -16.77 45.13 -29.08
CA PRO A 190 -16.53 45.26 -27.63
C PRO A 190 -16.92 44.01 -26.84
N GLU A 191 -17.90 43.26 -27.35
CA GLU A 191 -18.37 42.00 -26.77
C GLU A 191 -17.35 40.84 -26.97
N ASP A 192 -16.77 40.72 -28.19
CA ASP A 192 -15.71 39.76 -28.46
C ASP A 192 -14.46 40.05 -27.65
N LEU A 193 -14.07 41.34 -27.52
CA LEU A 193 -12.91 41.72 -26.66
C LEU A 193 -13.14 41.38 -25.20
N LYS A 194 -14.36 41.55 -24.70
CA LYS A 194 -14.68 41.15 -23.32
C LYS A 194 -14.66 39.64 -23.15
N ARG A 195 -15.25 38.88 -24.09
CA ARG A 195 -15.27 37.41 -24.07
C ARG A 195 -13.88 36.83 -24.19
N LEU A 196 -13.05 37.34 -25.12
CA LEU A 196 -11.66 36.90 -25.29
C LEU A 196 -10.84 37.07 -24.01
N LYS A 197 -11.12 38.08 -23.17
CA LYS A 197 -10.44 38.25 -21.87
C LYS A 197 -10.96 37.30 -20.80
N MET A 198 -12.24 36.92 -20.87
CA MET A 198 -12.89 36.10 -19.83
C MET A 198 -12.81 34.59 -20.14
N ASP A 199 -12.96 34.23 -21.39
CA ASP A 199 -13.03 32.87 -21.90
C ASP A 199 -12.47 32.81 -23.32
N PRO A 200 -11.16 32.87 -23.50
CA PRO A 200 -10.53 32.80 -24.82
C PRO A 200 -10.80 31.47 -25.54
N ALA A 201 -11.00 30.36 -24.81
CA ALA A 201 -11.29 29.06 -25.38
C ALA A 201 -12.54 29.05 -26.28
N PHE A 202 -13.52 29.89 -26.02
CA PHE A 202 -14.73 30.04 -26.84
C PHE A 202 -14.46 30.21 -28.35
N TYR A 203 -13.26 30.69 -28.72
CA TYR A 203 -12.84 30.92 -30.09
C TYR A 203 -11.94 29.82 -30.66
N GLY A 204 -11.85 28.66 -29.99
CA GLY A 204 -11.10 27.50 -30.47
C GLY A 204 -11.75 26.84 -31.68
N GLU A 205 -10.99 26.66 -32.75
CA GLU A 205 -11.45 26.09 -34.02
C GLU A 205 -10.47 25.02 -34.51
N ILE A 206 -10.97 24.06 -35.26
CA ILE A 206 -10.15 23.02 -35.88
C ILE A 206 -9.50 23.53 -37.16
N TYR A 207 -8.20 23.33 -37.26
CA TYR A 207 -7.37 23.61 -38.42
C TYR A 207 -6.70 22.32 -38.92
N ILE A 208 -6.32 22.31 -40.19
CA ILE A 208 -5.50 21.28 -40.83
C ILE A 208 -4.31 21.90 -41.51
N MET A 209 -3.15 21.24 -41.48
CA MET A 209 -1.94 21.68 -42.17
C MET A 209 -1.15 20.46 -42.73
N ASN A 210 -0.18 20.72 -43.58
CA ASN A 210 0.83 19.72 -43.96
C ASN A 210 1.72 19.39 -42.75
N SER A 211 2.33 18.22 -42.73
CA SER A 211 3.23 17.78 -41.64
C SER A 211 4.47 18.68 -41.45
N ASP A 212 4.84 19.49 -42.46
CA ASP A 212 5.93 20.47 -42.40
C ASP A 212 5.50 21.84 -41.82
N GLY A 213 4.22 22.05 -41.49
CA GLY A 213 3.64 23.27 -41.01
C GLY A 213 3.06 24.18 -42.10
N SER A 214 3.14 23.80 -43.40
CA SER A 214 2.57 24.58 -44.52
C SER A 214 1.07 24.33 -44.71
N ASP A 215 0.40 25.17 -45.53
CA ASP A 215 -1.00 25.04 -45.95
C ASP A 215 -2.01 24.96 -44.80
N GLN A 216 -1.90 25.84 -43.81
CA GLN A 216 -2.76 25.90 -42.65
C GLN A 216 -4.16 26.41 -43.01
N THR A 217 -5.17 25.53 -42.92
CA THR A 217 -6.56 25.82 -43.32
C THR A 217 -7.52 25.55 -42.16
N ARG A 218 -8.45 26.52 -41.89
CA ARG A 218 -9.50 26.38 -40.90
C ARG A 218 -10.65 25.50 -41.42
N LEU A 219 -11.07 24.52 -40.59
CA LEU A 219 -12.14 23.57 -40.95
C LEU A 219 -13.48 23.86 -40.27
N THR A 220 -13.46 24.44 -39.04
CA THR A 220 -14.68 24.75 -38.30
C THR A 220 -14.87 26.25 -38.12
N HIS A 221 -16.15 26.69 -37.95
CA HIS A 221 -16.55 28.13 -37.93
C HIS A 221 -17.74 28.36 -36.99
N SER A 222 -17.85 27.50 -35.94
CA SER A 222 -18.97 27.50 -35.02
C SER A 222 -18.65 28.25 -33.73
N PRO A 223 -19.59 28.95 -33.09
CA PRO A 223 -19.36 29.48 -31.75
C PRO A 223 -19.21 28.34 -30.74
N GLY A 224 -18.37 28.56 -29.73
CA GLY A 224 -18.00 27.58 -28.75
C GLY A 224 -16.67 26.85 -29.10
N TYR A 225 -16.10 26.23 -28.10
CA TYR A 225 -14.77 25.63 -28.25
C TYR A 225 -14.80 24.31 -29.04
N ASP A 226 -14.16 24.29 -30.21
CA ASP A 226 -13.84 23.08 -30.98
C ASP A 226 -12.39 22.65 -30.69
N GLY A 227 -12.18 21.44 -30.14
CA GLY A 227 -10.82 20.98 -29.79
C GLY A 227 -10.67 19.48 -29.70
N GLY A 228 -9.41 19.02 -29.50
CA GLY A 228 -9.01 17.61 -29.42
C GLY A 228 -9.33 16.82 -30.68
N PRO A 229 -8.87 17.24 -31.86
CA PRO A 229 -9.17 16.55 -33.11
C PRO A 229 -8.27 15.34 -33.34
N PHE A 230 -8.87 14.22 -33.77
CA PHE A 230 -8.15 13.03 -34.24
C PHE A 230 -8.70 12.51 -35.55
N PHE A 231 -7.82 11.96 -36.39
CA PHE A 231 -8.26 11.31 -37.61
C PHE A 231 -8.87 9.92 -37.34
N SER A 232 -9.82 9.51 -38.17
CA SER A 232 -10.24 8.12 -38.23
C SER A 232 -9.10 7.24 -38.75
N PRO A 233 -9.08 5.91 -38.45
CA PRO A 233 -8.02 5.00 -38.88
C PRO A 233 -7.80 4.96 -40.40
N ASP A 234 -8.83 5.29 -41.20
CA ASP A 234 -8.75 5.36 -42.67
C ASP A 234 -8.40 6.78 -43.18
N GLY A 235 -8.17 7.74 -42.28
CA GLY A 235 -7.81 9.12 -42.59
C GLY A 235 -8.92 9.98 -43.23
N LYS A 236 -10.15 9.42 -43.38
CA LYS A 236 -11.21 10.11 -44.13
C LYS A 236 -12.05 11.04 -43.26
N ARG A 237 -12.08 10.81 -42.00
CA ARG A 237 -12.85 11.63 -41.03
C ARG A 237 -11.97 12.16 -39.92
N ILE A 238 -12.43 13.25 -39.30
CA ILE A 238 -11.88 13.85 -38.09
C ILE A 238 -12.95 13.75 -37.02
N VAL A 239 -12.63 13.32 -35.80
CA VAL A 239 -13.45 13.40 -34.61
C VAL A 239 -12.91 14.49 -33.70
N TRP A 240 -13.77 15.25 -33.05
CA TRP A 240 -13.41 16.29 -32.08
C TRP A 240 -14.54 16.50 -31.06
N ARG A 241 -14.26 17.27 -30.01
CA ARG A 241 -15.29 17.78 -29.10
C ARG A 241 -15.66 19.20 -29.45
N ARG A 242 -16.96 19.53 -29.32
CA ARG A 242 -17.49 20.89 -29.40
C ARG A 242 -18.22 21.24 -28.13
N PHE A 243 -17.83 22.35 -27.49
CA PHE A 243 -18.56 22.93 -26.40
C PHE A 243 -19.68 23.82 -26.93
N GLU A 244 -20.81 23.83 -26.23
CA GLU A 244 -21.87 24.85 -26.45
C GLU A 244 -21.37 26.20 -25.95
N GLU A 245 -22.07 27.29 -26.38
CA GLU A 245 -21.69 28.67 -26.03
C GLU A 245 -21.65 28.93 -24.51
N ASN A 246 -22.35 28.14 -23.71
CA ASN A 246 -22.37 28.23 -22.25
C ASN A 246 -21.14 27.62 -21.58
N GLY A 247 -20.28 26.87 -22.32
CA GLY A 247 -19.08 26.19 -21.80
C GLY A 247 -19.32 25.04 -20.83
N ALA A 248 -20.58 24.66 -20.58
CA ALA A 248 -20.95 23.64 -19.60
C ALA A 248 -21.29 22.29 -20.24
N ILE A 249 -21.68 22.26 -21.49
CA ILE A 249 -22.06 21.09 -22.26
C ILE A 249 -21.10 20.95 -23.41
N ALA A 250 -20.63 19.72 -23.66
CA ALA A 250 -19.82 19.38 -24.83
C ALA A 250 -20.28 18.07 -25.43
N ASP A 251 -20.26 17.99 -26.75
CA ASP A 251 -20.61 16.81 -27.50
C ASP A 251 -19.49 16.41 -28.47
N VAL A 252 -19.42 15.12 -28.78
CA VAL A 252 -18.53 14.58 -29.79
C VAL A 252 -19.13 14.78 -31.18
N TYR A 253 -18.30 15.26 -32.11
CA TYR A 253 -18.64 15.47 -33.50
C TYR A 253 -17.66 14.75 -34.43
N THR A 254 -18.09 14.43 -35.64
CA THR A 254 -17.22 13.98 -36.74
C THR A 254 -17.49 14.76 -38.01
N MET A 255 -16.45 14.97 -38.85
CA MET A 255 -16.53 15.55 -40.18
C MET A 255 -15.62 14.80 -41.15
N LEU A 256 -15.81 14.96 -42.45
CA LEU A 256 -14.81 14.54 -43.41
C LEU A 256 -13.55 15.38 -43.25
N SER A 257 -12.36 14.86 -43.65
CA SER A 257 -11.07 15.53 -43.49
C SER A 257 -10.95 16.87 -44.25
N ASN A 258 -11.88 17.17 -45.14
CA ASN A 258 -12.01 18.45 -45.85
C ASN A 258 -12.96 19.46 -45.14
N GLY A 259 -13.47 19.15 -43.95
CA GLY A 259 -14.39 19.96 -43.17
C GLY A 259 -15.88 19.79 -43.48
N SER A 260 -16.25 18.99 -44.51
CA SER A 260 -17.66 18.75 -44.86
C SER A 260 -18.28 17.57 -44.07
N ASP A 261 -19.61 17.37 -44.21
CA ASP A 261 -20.34 16.25 -43.59
C ASP A 261 -20.19 16.22 -42.05
N VAL A 262 -20.44 17.36 -41.40
CA VAL A 262 -20.38 17.47 -39.92
C VAL A 262 -21.55 16.68 -39.29
N ARG A 263 -21.24 15.81 -38.33
CA ARG A 263 -22.23 14.96 -37.63
C ARG A 263 -22.00 15.03 -36.12
N LYS A 264 -23.09 15.23 -35.38
CA LYS A 264 -23.13 15.14 -33.93
C LYS A 264 -23.26 13.68 -33.49
N ILE A 265 -22.31 13.15 -32.71
CA ILE A 265 -22.24 11.76 -32.29
C ILE A 265 -22.87 11.52 -30.92
N THR A 266 -22.69 12.45 -29.96
CA THR A 266 -23.26 12.34 -28.61
C THR A 266 -24.34 13.38 -28.35
N GLN A 267 -25.16 13.13 -27.32
CA GLN A 267 -26.23 14.06 -26.90
C GLN A 267 -26.60 13.78 -25.44
N PHE A 268 -25.64 13.93 -24.53
CA PHE A 268 -25.82 13.59 -23.11
C PHE A 268 -26.35 14.75 -22.26
N ASN A 269 -26.38 15.95 -22.80
CA ASN A 269 -26.61 17.18 -22.02
C ASN A 269 -25.63 17.32 -20.85
N ALA A 270 -24.38 16.88 -21.07
CA ALA A 270 -23.24 16.84 -20.17
C ALA A 270 -21.98 17.06 -21.00
N MET A 271 -20.81 17.13 -20.37
CA MET A 271 -19.55 17.14 -21.12
C MET A 271 -19.27 15.73 -21.68
N SER A 272 -19.17 15.61 -23.00
CA SER A 272 -18.60 14.47 -23.70
C SER A 272 -17.28 14.90 -24.32
N TRP A 273 -16.16 14.29 -23.89
CA TRP A 273 -14.83 14.83 -24.07
C TRP A 273 -13.82 13.77 -24.49
N ALA A 274 -12.68 14.20 -25.08
CA ALA A 274 -11.54 13.36 -25.47
C ALA A 274 -11.95 12.11 -26.29
N PRO A 275 -12.63 12.25 -27.44
CA PRO A 275 -13.02 11.11 -28.26
C PRO A 275 -11.83 10.50 -28.99
N TYR A 276 -11.79 9.17 -29.09
CA TYR A 276 -10.78 8.45 -29.86
C TYR A 276 -11.40 7.28 -30.64
N PHE A 277 -10.95 7.06 -31.87
CA PHE A 277 -11.42 5.91 -32.67
C PHE A 277 -10.77 4.62 -32.23
N HIS A 278 -11.55 3.54 -32.11
CA HIS A 278 -10.96 2.21 -32.12
C HIS A 278 -10.33 1.92 -33.49
N PRO A 279 -9.17 1.22 -33.58
CA PRO A 279 -8.48 0.93 -34.85
C PRO A 279 -9.33 0.23 -35.91
N SER A 280 -10.38 -0.50 -35.50
CA SER A 280 -11.34 -1.08 -36.43
C SER A 280 -12.20 -0.04 -37.18
N GLY A 281 -12.20 1.23 -36.79
CA GLY A 281 -13.04 2.28 -37.31
C GLY A 281 -14.54 2.14 -37.06
N LYS A 282 -14.97 1.12 -36.29
CA LYS A 282 -16.40 0.80 -36.09
C LYS A 282 -17.05 1.60 -34.97
N TYR A 283 -16.28 2.08 -34.00
CA TYR A 283 -16.77 2.80 -32.85
C TYR A 283 -15.72 3.75 -32.26
N LEU A 284 -16.20 4.63 -31.40
CA LEU A 284 -15.47 5.63 -30.65
C LEU A 284 -15.49 5.29 -29.16
N ILE A 285 -14.46 5.68 -28.42
CA ILE A 285 -14.44 5.80 -26.98
C ILE A 285 -14.28 7.26 -26.60
N PHE A 286 -14.90 7.70 -25.51
CA PHE A 286 -14.83 9.08 -25.05
C PHE A 286 -15.12 9.15 -23.56
N ALA A 287 -14.74 10.24 -22.87
CA ALA A 287 -15.05 10.50 -21.48
C ALA A 287 -16.30 11.35 -21.34
N SER A 288 -17.12 11.15 -20.29
CA SER A 288 -18.25 12.01 -19.99
C SER A 288 -18.56 12.07 -18.50
N ASN A 289 -18.96 13.28 -18.04
CA ASN A 289 -19.42 13.53 -16.68
C ASN A 289 -20.96 13.43 -16.53
N LYS A 290 -21.60 12.59 -17.34
CA LYS A 290 -23.05 12.36 -17.31
C LYS A 290 -23.59 11.99 -15.93
N LEU A 291 -22.78 11.33 -15.08
CA LEU A 291 -23.16 10.86 -13.75
C LEU A 291 -22.86 11.86 -12.62
N GLY A 292 -22.29 13.02 -12.94
CA GLY A 292 -21.96 14.06 -11.96
C GLY A 292 -20.79 14.93 -12.41
N PHE A 293 -20.76 16.20 -12.02
CA PHE A 293 -19.79 17.17 -12.52
C PHE A 293 -18.33 16.76 -12.31
N SER A 294 -18.00 16.09 -11.22
CA SER A 294 -16.66 15.63 -10.88
C SER A 294 -16.41 14.16 -11.21
N ASN A 295 -17.43 13.41 -11.68
CA ASN A 295 -17.32 11.99 -12.01
C ASN A 295 -17.32 11.79 -13.52
N PHE A 296 -16.11 11.66 -14.08
CA PHE A 296 -15.92 11.35 -15.50
C PHE A 296 -15.70 9.85 -15.68
N GLU A 297 -16.48 9.27 -16.59
CA GLU A 297 -16.40 7.87 -16.97
C GLU A 297 -16.16 7.71 -18.46
N LEU A 298 -15.59 6.60 -18.85
CA LEU A 298 -15.44 6.24 -20.24
C LEU A 298 -16.74 5.65 -20.80
N TYR A 299 -17.10 6.08 -22.00
CA TYR A 299 -18.23 5.58 -22.77
C TYR A 299 -17.77 5.21 -24.18
N MET A 300 -18.47 4.28 -24.82
CA MET A 300 -18.25 3.91 -26.21
C MET A 300 -19.54 4.03 -27.01
N VAL A 301 -19.42 4.39 -28.29
CA VAL A 301 -20.54 4.57 -29.22
C VAL A 301 -20.11 4.17 -30.62
N ASP A 302 -21.03 3.66 -31.44
CA ASP A 302 -20.72 3.38 -32.86
C ASP A 302 -20.22 4.65 -33.60
N ALA A 303 -19.39 4.49 -34.61
CA ALA A 303 -18.74 5.60 -35.33
C ALA A 303 -19.71 6.58 -36.02
N LEU A 304 -20.97 6.22 -36.19
CA LEU A 304 -22.02 7.05 -36.79
C LEU A 304 -22.98 7.66 -35.75
N GLY A 305 -22.91 7.23 -34.48
CA GLY A 305 -23.79 7.67 -33.40
C GLY A 305 -25.23 7.15 -33.51
N GLU A 306 -25.44 6.01 -34.16
CA GLU A 306 -26.78 5.44 -34.38
C GLU A 306 -27.32 4.73 -33.15
N TYR A 307 -26.47 4.31 -32.20
CA TYR A 307 -26.83 3.62 -30.98
C TYR A 307 -26.58 4.49 -29.75
N GLU A 308 -27.32 4.21 -28.66
CA GLU A 308 -27.03 4.85 -27.38
C GLU A 308 -25.65 4.46 -26.87
N PRO A 309 -24.87 5.44 -26.33
CA PRO A 309 -23.55 5.14 -25.78
C PRO A 309 -23.59 4.18 -24.60
N VAL A 310 -22.62 3.28 -24.52
CA VAL A 310 -22.45 2.27 -23.47
C VAL A 310 -21.34 2.69 -22.54
N ARG A 311 -21.58 2.68 -21.22
CA ARG A 311 -20.57 2.96 -20.18
C ARG A 311 -19.53 1.85 -20.13
N VAL A 312 -18.27 2.20 -19.92
CA VAL A 312 -17.11 1.31 -19.86
C VAL A 312 -16.52 1.23 -18.46
N THR A 313 -16.24 2.38 -17.83
CA THR A 313 -15.66 2.45 -16.48
C THR A 313 -16.72 2.77 -15.43
N SER A 314 -16.44 2.41 -14.15
CA SER A 314 -17.37 2.61 -13.04
C SER A 314 -16.70 3.11 -11.76
N THR A 315 -15.42 3.42 -11.79
CA THR A 315 -14.67 3.92 -10.63
C THR A 315 -14.94 5.40 -10.41
N GLU A 316 -15.45 5.80 -9.24
CA GLU A 316 -15.73 7.19 -8.90
C GLU A 316 -14.46 8.07 -9.04
N GLY A 317 -14.62 9.22 -9.70
CA GLY A 317 -13.57 10.21 -9.90
C GLY A 317 -13.36 10.58 -11.36
N PHE A 318 -12.13 10.58 -11.83
CA PHE A 318 -11.79 10.96 -13.19
C PHE A 318 -11.21 9.78 -13.97
N ASP A 319 -11.95 9.32 -14.96
CA ASP A 319 -11.49 8.45 -16.05
C ASP A 319 -11.64 9.20 -17.37
N GLY A 320 -10.54 9.48 -18.05
CA GLY A 320 -10.57 10.32 -19.26
C GLY A 320 -9.39 10.08 -20.20
N LEU A 321 -9.40 10.77 -21.34
CA LEU A 321 -8.31 10.73 -22.34
C LEU A 321 -7.98 9.31 -22.81
N PRO A 322 -8.98 8.49 -23.21
CA PRO A 322 -8.79 7.12 -23.59
C PRO A 322 -8.15 7.00 -24.99
N VAL A 323 -7.19 6.08 -25.14
CA VAL A 323 -6.49 5.81 -26.41
C VAL A 323 -6.31 4.31 -26.58
N PHE A 324 -6.64 3.78 -27.73
CA PHE A 324 -6.39 2.37 -28.05
C PHE A 324 -4.98 2.14 -28.59
N SER A 325 -4.40 0.97 -28.27
CA SER A 325 -3.22 0.47 -28.97
C SER A 325 -3.51 0.27 -30.47
N PRO A 326 -2.51 0.31 -31.35
CA PRO A 326 -2.72 0.20 -32.80
C PRO A 326 -3.42 -1.09 -33.25
N ASN A 327 -3.21 -2.20 -32.54
CA ASN A 327 -3.89 -3.47 -32.77
C ASN A 327 -5.30 -3.55 -32.17
N GLY A 328 -5.66 -2.57 -31.30
CA GLY A 328 -6.96 -2.48 -30.64
C GLY A 328 -7.18 -3.47 -29.49
N ASP A 329 -6.12 -4.12 -28.99
CA ASP A 329 -6.20 -5.11 -27.92
C ASP A 329 -5.94 -4.52 -26.53
N GLN A 330 -5.51 -3.24 -26.45
CA GLN A 330 -5.27 -2.55 -25.21
C GLN A 330 -5.91 -1.17 -25.21
N LEU A 331 -6.30 -0.70 -24.03
CA LEU A 331 -6.77 0.66 -23.75
C LEU A 331 -5.83 1.32 -22.75
N CYS A 332 -5.30 2.48 -23.10
CA CYS A 332 -4.61 3.40 -22.20
C CYS A 332 -5.53 4.58 -21.88
N TRP A 333 -5.61 4.99 -20.62
CA TRP A 333 -6.40 6.18 -20.24
C TRP A 333 -5.80 6.86 -19.00
N THR A 334 -6.20 8.09 -18.77
CA THR A 334 -5.86 8.85 -17.56
C THR A 334 -6.91 8.60 -16.48
N SER A 335 -6.47 8.21 -15.27
CA SER A 335 -7.37 7.99 -14.14
C SER A 335 -6.79 8.52 -12.84
N ASN A 336 -7.64 8.98 -11.93
CA ASN A 336 -7.27 9.35 -10.55
C ASN A 336 -7.67 8.29 -9.52
N ARG A 337 -7.88 7.03 -9.96
CA ARG A 337 -8.14 5.86 -9.11
C ARG A 337 -6.93 5.43 -8.26
N THR A 338 -5.88 6.24 -8.21
CA THR A 338 -4.70 6.06 -7.37
C THR A 338 -4.99 6.32 -5.90
N SER A 339 -4.20 5.74 -4.98
CA SER A 339 -4.33 5.97 -3.53
C SER A 339 -4.24 7.46 -3.15
N LYS A 340 -3.40 8.22 -3.85
CA LYS A 340 -3.23 9.67 -3.65
C LYS A 340 -4.25 10.53 -4.40
N LYS A 341 -5.23 9.93 -5.09
CA LYS A 341 -6.23 10.60 -5.94
C LYS A 341 -5.61 11.52 -7.01
N GLN A 342 -4.37 11.25 -7.40
CA GLN A 342 -3.66 11.96 -8.46
C GLN A 342 -3.86 11.25 -9.79
N SER A 343 -4.03 12.02 -10.86
CA SER A 343 -4.19 11.47 -12.21
C SER A 343 -2.90 10.83 -12.69
N GLN A 344 -2.99 9.57 -13.15
CA GLN A 344 -1.90 8.80 -13.74
C GLN A 344 -2.40 8.03 -14.95
N LEU A 345 -1.49 7.47 -15.75
CA LEU A 345 -1.84 6.60 -16.85
C LEU A 345 -2.12 5.18 -16.37
N PHE A 346 -3.20 4.62 -16.87
CA PHE A 346 -3.61 3.23 -16.70
C PHE A 346 -3.64 2.50 -18.02
N LEU A 347 -3.39 1.21 -17.98
CA LEU A 347 -3.42 0.30 -19.13
C LEU A 347 -4.24 -0.95 -18.78
N ALA A 348 -5.06 -1.41 -19.73
CA ALA A 348 -5.81 -2.67 -19.60
C ALA A 348 -5.91 -3.39 -20.94
N ASP A 349 -6.09 -4.71 -20.89
CA ASP A 349 -6.45 -5.50 -22.05
C ASP A 349 -7.91 -5.20 -22.41
N TRP A 350 -8.16 -4.92 -23.70
CA TRP A 350 -9.45 -4.52 -24.22
C TRP A 350 -10.21 -5.70 -24.85
N ASN A 351 -11.46 -5.91 -24.43
CA ASN A 351 -12.33 -6.92 -25.01
C ASN A 351 -13.16 -6.36 -26.18
N HIS A 352 -12.54 -6.23 -27.36
CA HIS A 352 -13.15 -5.73 -28.58
C HIS A 352 -14.47 -6.43 -28.94
N LYS A 353 -14.54 -7.77 -28.77
CA LYS A 353 -15.75 -8.54 -29.09
C LYS A 353 -16.91 -8.19 -28.17
N ALA A 354 -16.65 -8.03 -26.87
CA ALA A 354 -17.68 -7.63 -25.90
C ALA A 354 -18.15 -6.18 -26.18
N ALA A 355 -17.23 -5.29 -26.54
CA ALA A 355 -17.53 -3.90 -26.90
C ALA A 355 -18.49 -3.84 -28.10
N LEU A 356 -18.18 -4.51 -29.21
CA LEU A 356 -19.07 -4.56 -30.37
C LEU A 356 -20.45 -5.14 -30.03
N THR A 357 -20.47 -6.22 -29.23
CA THR A 357 -21.73 -6.83 -28.80
C THR A 357 -22.56 -5.83 -27.99
N ALA A 358 -21.94 -5.11 -27.05
CA ALA A 358 -22.65 -4.15 -26.20
C ALA A 358 -23.18 -2.96 -27.00
N ILE A 359 -22.36 -2.36 -27.89
CA ILE A 359 -22.77 -1.22 -28.72
C ILE A 359 -23.96 -1.58 -29.61
N PHE A 360 -23.87 -2.70 -30.36
CA PHE A 360 -24.93 -3.07 -31.30
C PHE A 360 -26.16 -3.72 -30.66
N SER A 361 -26.11 -4.02 -29.36
CA SER A 361 -27.26 -4.42 -28.55
C SER A 361 -27.91 -3.23 -27.83
N ALA A 362 -27.26 -2.07 -27.80
CA ALA A 362 -27.83 -0.85 -27.22
C ALA A 362 -29.03 -0.36 -28.04
N PRO A 363 -29.95 0.41 -27.43
CA PRO A 363 -31.09 1.00 -28.16
C PRO A 363 -30.63 1.86 -29.34
N LYS A 364 -31.30 1.75 -30.48
CA LYS A 364 -31.06 2.67 -31.60
C LYS A 364 -31.64 4.03 -31.28
N ARG A 365 -30.90 5.08 -31.60
CA ARG A 365 -31.38 6.46 -31.55
C ARG A 365 -32.35 6.72 -32.68
N ASN A 366 -33.40 7.49 -32.41
CA ASN A 366 -34.32 7.98 -33.44
C ASN A 366 -33.67 9.11 -34.24
N MET A 367 -32.79 8.75 -35.16
CA MET A 367 -32.18 9.71 -36.11
C MET A 367 -33.00 9.71 -37.38
N THR A 368 -33.53 10.85 -37.76
CA THR A 368 -34.15 11.04 -39.07
C THR A 368 -33.08 11.12 -40.17
N SER A 369 -33.17 10.15 -41.13
CA SER A 369 -32.40 9.99 -42.40
C SER A 369 -30.92 9.55 -42.31
N ALA A 370 -30.38 8.72 -43.15
CA ALA A 370 -30.78 7.63 -44.05
C ALA A 370 -29.50 6.80 -44.45
N ILE A 371 -29.65 5.50 -44.45
CA ILE A 371 -29.33 4.41 -45.42
C ILE A 371 -27.84 4.33 -45.89
N VAL A 372 -27.19 3.18 -45.85
CA VAL A 372 -27.33 1.89 -46.56
C VAL A 372 -26.37 0.84 -45.97
N SER A 373 -26.84 -0.36 -45.96
CA SER A 373 -26.24 -1.64 -45.52
C SER A 373 -25.08 -2.16 -46.39
N ASN A 374 -24.16 -2.92 -45.74
CA ASN A 374 -23.70 -4.17 -46.34
C ASN A 374 -23.13 -5.14 -45.29
N LYS A 375 -23.56 -6.37 -45.36
CA LYS A 375 -23.13 -7.55 -44.61
C LYS A 375 -21.88 -8.15 -45.26
N ASN A 376 -20.91 -8.63 -44.48
CA ASN A 376 -20.22 -9.86 -44.82
C ASN A 376 -19.54 -10.52 -43.62
N ASN A 377 -19.57 -11.83 -43.63
CA ASN A 377 -19.14 -12.78 -42.60
C ASN A 377 -17.60 -12.89 -42.49
N LEU A 378 -17.11 -13.22 -41.31
CA LEU A 378 -15.77 -13.81 -41.15
C LEU A 378 -15.74 -14.95 -40.12
N VAL A 379 -15.01 -15.98 -40.51
CA VAL A 379 -14.85 -17.31 -39.93
C VAL A 379 -13.71 -17.31 -38.90
N SER A 380 -13.89 -18.05 -37.83
CA SER A 380 -12.92 -18.27 -36.75
C SER A 380 -11.92 -19.39 -37.08
N LYS A 381 -10.69 -19.28 -36.60
CA LYS A 381 -9.73 -20.38 -36.47
C LYS A 381 -9.20 -20.49 -35.04
N ASN A 382 -9.33 -21.69 -34.49
CA ASN A 382 -8.77 -22.13 -33.23
C ASN A 382 -7.32 -22.56 -33.39
N VAL A 383 -6.49 -22.29 -32.39
CA VAL A 383 -5.16 -22.89 -32.23
C VAL A 383 -5.07 -23.60 -30.89
N SER A 384 -4.57 -24.81 -30.92
CA SER A 384 -4.47 -25.78 -29.85
C SER A 384 -3.09 -25.71 -29.16
N LEU A 385 -3.08 -25.93 -27.87
CA LEU A 385 -1.89 -26.03 -27.01
C LEU A 385 -1.42 -27.50 -26.91
N THR A 386 -0.12 -27.70 -27.00
CA THR A 386 0.53 -29.01 -26.82
C THR A 386 1.35 -29.04 -25.53
N ASN A 387 1.13 -30.10 -24.74
CA ASN A 387 1.86 -30.43 -23.51
C ASN A 387 3.24 -31.07 -23.82
N GLY A 388 4.28 -30.58 -23.14
CA GLY A 388 5.62 -31.19 -23.11
C GLY A 388 5.93 -31.78 -21.73
N LYS A 389 6.51 -32.99 -21.74
CA LYS A 389 6.93 -33.73 -20.54
C LYS A 389 8.25 -33.22 -19.99
N HIS A 390 8.38 -33.20 -18.69
CA HIS A 390 9.61 -32.85 -17.97
C HIS A 390 10.43 -34.04 -17.53
N ASP A 391 11.73 -33.86 -17.61
CA ASP A 391 12.76 -34.76 -17.05
C ASP A 391 13.50 -34.06 -15.91
N LYS A 392 13.98 -34.82 -14.92
CA LYS A 392 14.45 -34.31 -13.63
C LYS A 392 15.96 -34.08 -13.61
N SER A 393 16.39 -33.02 -12.96
CA SER A 393 17.54 -32.83 -12.06
C SER A 393 18.39 -31.59 -12.32
N GLY A 394 18.68 -30.84 -11.25
CA GLY A 394 19.56 -29.68 -11.22
C GLY A 394 18.83 -28.37 -11.29
N LEU A 395 19.23 -27.41 -10.43
CA LEU A 395 18.74 -26.02 -10.50
C LEU A 395 18.88 -25.50 -11.93
N SER A 396 17.79 -25.05 -12.47
CA SER A 396 17.79 -24.34 -13.75
C SER A 396 18.47 -22.98 -13.55
N ALA A 397 19.37 -22.60 -14.45
CA ALA A 397 19.94 -21.25 -14.51
C ALA A 397 18.88 -20.18 -14.82
N LYS A 398 17.66 -20.59 -15.11
CA LYS A 398 16.51 -19.76 -15.43
C LYS A 398 15.50 -19.87 -14.31
N ILE A 399 15.08 -18.75 -13.75
CA ILE A 399 14.02 -18.68 -12.74
C ILE A 399 12.80 -19.48 -13.20
N SER A 400 12.36 -20.41 -12.36
CA SER A 400 11.33 -21.40 -12.68
C SER A 400 10.39 -21.61 -11.49
N GLY A 401 9.08 -21.59 -11.74
CA GLY A 401 8.07 -21.92 -10.74
C GLY A 401 8.18 -23.35 -10.20
N ASP A 402 8.70 -24.31 -10.99
CA ASP A 402 8.90 -25.68 -10.56
C ASP A 402 10.07 -25.82 -9.57
N ASP A 403 11.17 -25.06 -9.79
CA ASP A 403 12.31 -25.04 -8.86
C ASP A 403 11.92 -24.38 -7.54
N ILE A 404 11.18 -23.25 -7.60
CA ILE A 404 10.62 -22.58 -6.42
C ILE A 404 9.71 -23.56 -5.66
N ARG A 405 8.81 -24.28 -6.36
CA ARG A 405 7.93 -25.29 -5.74
C ARG A 405 8.72 -26.38 -5.03
N ALA A 406 9.78 -26.87 -5.62
CA ALA A 406 10.60 -27.92 -5.02
C ALA A 406 11.28 -27.44 -3.70
N GLN A 407 11.75 -26.20 -3.68
CA GLN A 407 12.36 -25.57 -2.51
C GLN A 407 11.34 -25.33 -1.40
N VAL A 408 10.18 -24.73 -1.74
CA VAL A 408 9.06 -24.51 -0.79
C VAL A 408 8.60 -25.85 -0.21
N SER A 409 8.43 -26.88 -1.05
CA SER A 409 7.97 -28.21 -0.59
C SER A 409 8.92 -28.87 0.41
N PHE A 410 10.20 -28.58 0.34
CA PHE A 410 11.14 -29.02 1.38
C PHE A 410 11.02 -28.15 2.63
N LEU A 411 11.10 -26.83 2.50
CA LEU A 411 11.09 -25.89 3.62
C LEU A 411 9.79 -25.95 4.43
N ALA A 412 8.65 -26.08 3.76
CA ALA A 412 7.32 -26.18 4.38
C ALA A 412 6.88 -27.64 4.63
N SER A 413 7.83 -28.59 4.74
CA SER A 413 7.48 -29.98 5.05
C SER A 413 7.39 -30.23 6.54
N ASP A 414 6.52 -31.15 6.96
CA ASP A 414 6.37 -31.61 8.35
C ASP A 414 7.69 -32.08 8.99
N LYS A 415 8.69 -32.46 8.17
CA LYS A 415 10.03 -32.88 8.65
C LYS A 415 10.76 -31.77 9.39
N LEU A 416 10.44 -30.50 9.06
CA LEU A 416 11.05 -29.32 9.66
C LEU A 416 10.24 -28.80 10.87
N GLU A 417 9.18 -29.49 11.25
CA GLU A 417 8.41 -29.22 12.49
C GLU A 417 8.03 -27.73 12.61
N GLY A 418 7.69 -27.08 11.46
CA GLY A 418 7.34 -25.66 11.44
C GLY A 418 8.50 -24.71 11.75
N ARG A 419 9.73 -25.12 11.65
CA ARG A 419 10.98 -24.31 11.67
C ARG A 419 11.10 -23.30 12.83
N MET A 420 10.54 -23.60 14.01
CA MET A 420 10.64 -22.69 15.15
C MET A 420 12.10 -22.40 15.50
N SER A 421 12.44 -21.13 15.71
CA SER A 421 13.79 -20.67 16.03
C SER A 421 14.40 -21.42 17.21
N GLY A 422 15.67 -21.82 17.08
CA GLY A 422 16.41 -22.60 18.10
C GLY A 422 15.92 -24.03 18.25
N THR A 423 15.24 -24.60 17.25
CA THR A 423 14.80 -26.00 17.21
C THR A 423 15.57 -26.80 16.16
N ARG A 424 15.32 -28.13 16.14
CA ARG A 424 15.84 -29.01 15.10
C ARG A 424 15.36 -28.58 13.71
N GLY A 425 14.12 -28.12 13.57
CA GLY A 425 13.55 -27.72 12.30
C GLY A 425 14.27 -26.54 11.66
N THR A 426 14.51 -25.44 12.41
CA THR A 426 15.35 -24.32 11.91
C THR A 426 16.74 -24.75 11.53
N LYS A 427 17.39 -25.61 12.34
CA LYS A 427 18.73 -26.12 12.02
C LYS A 427 18.74 -26.86 10.67
N MET A 428 17.77 -27.75 10.43
CA MET A 428 17.63 -28.46 9.16
C MET A 428 17.39 -27.52 7.98
N ALA A 429 16.59 -26.44 8.17
CA ALA A 429 16.39 -25.41 7.16
C ALA A 429 17.69 -24.66 6.86
N ALA A 430 18.43 -24.23 7.89
CA ALA A 430 19.74 -23.60 7.73
C ALA A 430 20.75 -24.47 7.00
N ASP A 431 20.83 -25.75 7.36
CA ASP A 431 21.73 -26.73 6.72
C ASP A 431 21.34 -26.93 5.23
N TYR A 432 20.06 -26.99 4.92
CA TYR A 432 19.55 -27.02 3.53
C TYR A 432 19.95 -25.76 2.75
N ILE A 433 19.69 -24.57 3.28
CA ILE A 433 20.03 -23.30 2.64
C ILE A 433 21.53 -23.20 2.38
N SER A 434 22.35 -23.53 3.37
CA SER A 434 23.81 -23.55 3.25
C SER A 434 24.30 -24.51 2.15
N SER A 435 23.70 -25.71 2.05
CA SER A 435 23.99 -26.66 0.96
C SER A 435 23.66 -26.07 -0.40
N ARG A 436 22.50 -25.38 -0.52
CA ARG A 436 22.08 -24.71 -1.77
C ARG A 436 23.02 -23.57 -2.15
N PHE A 437 23.47 -22.74 -1.20
CA PHE A 437 24.45 -21.68 -1.45
C PHE A 437 25.77 -22.24 -1.95
N ASN A 438 26.23 -23.37 -1.37
CA ASN A 438 27.45 -24.06 -1.81
C ASN A 438 27.27 -24.65 -3.24
N GLU A 439 26.14 -25.27 -3.56
CA GLU A 439 25.83 -25.82 -4.90
C GLU A 439 25.77 -24.70 -5.97
N ILE A 440 25.25 -23.54 -5.64
CA ILE A 440 25.20 -22.34 -6.50
C ILE A 440 26.62 -21.80 -6.74
N GLY A 441 27.52 -22.01 -5.80
CA GLY A 441 28.91 -21.53 -5.83
C GLY A 441 29.09 -20.15 -5.20
N LEU A 442 28.20 -19.75 -4.27
CA LEU A 442 28.40 -18.55 -3.45
C LEU A 442 29.63 -18.76 -2.55
N LYS A 443 30.28 -17.66 -2.17
CA LYS A 443 31.33 -17.70 -1.14
C LYS A 443 30.67 -17.54 0.24
N PRO A 444 31.16 -18.31 1.24
CA PRO A 444 30.79 -18.14 2.63
C PRO A 444 31.08 -16.71 3.11
N LEU A 445 30.19 -16.15 3.92
CA LEU A 445 30.38 -14.82 4.53
C LEU A 445 30.01 -14.82 6.03
N GLY A 446 29.84 -15.99 6.63
CA GLY A 446 29.56 -16.14 8.07
C GLY A 446 30.80 -16.30 8.92
N ASP A 447 30.62 -16.75 10.14
CA ASP A 447 31.67 -16.95 11.10
C ASP A 447 32.64 -18.10 10.66
N GLU A 448 33.94 -17.97 10.90
CA GLU A 448 34.96 -18.96 10.62
C GLU A 448 34.93 -19.51 9.18
N ASP A 449 34.75 -18.63 8.19
CA ASP A 449 34.65 -18.97 6.76
C ASP A 449 33.48 -19.94 6.43
N SER A 450 32.45 -19.98 7.26
CA SER A 450 31.23 -20.74 7.02
C SER A 450 30.12 -19.85 6.42
N PHE A 451 28.98 -20.45 6.06
CA PHE A 451 27.76 -19.67 5.69
C PHE A 451 26.99 -19.21 6.92
N PHE A 452 27.36 -19.56 8.13
CA PHE A 452 26.58 -19.31 9.34
C PHE A 452 27.16 -18.14 10.14
N GLN A 453 26.28 -17.23 10.54
CA GLN A 453 26.51 -16.27 11.60
C GLN A 453 25.72 -16.72 12.82
N GLU A 454 26.42 -17.24 13.84
CA GLU A 454 25.80 -17.79 15.04
C GLU A 454 25.45 -16.70 16.06
N PHE A 455 24.30 -16.84 16.67
CA PHE A 455 23.86 -15.96 17.75
C PHE A 455 23.11 -16.72 18.84
N HIS A 456 23.00 -16.09 20.00
CA HIS A 456 22.19 -16.59 21.10
C HIS A 456 21.04 -15.65 21.37
N PHE A 457 19.86 -16.21 21.53
CA PHE A 457 18.66 -15.44 21.87
C PHE A 457 17.98 -16.01 23.12
N THR A 458 17.20 -15.20 23.79
CA THR A 458 16.38 -15.65 24.92
C THR A 458 15.13 -16.33 24.40
N SER A 459 15.03 -17.64 24.56
CA SER A 459 13.90 -18.45 24.08
C SER A 459 12.75 -18.58 25.10
N GLY A 460 12.94 -18.09 26.30
CA GLY A 460 11.98 -18.18 27.38
C GLY A 460 12.56 -17.73 28.72
N MET A 461 11.67 -17.72 29.70
CA MET A 461 11.99 -17.34 31.07
C MET A 461 11.62 -18.48 32.00
N LYS A 462 12.45 -18.76 32.97
CA LYS A 462 12.19 -19.76 34.03
C LYS A 462 12.29 -19.13 35.40
N ILE A 463 11.38 -19.51 36.26
CA ILE A 463 11.44 -19.15 37.66
C ILE A 463 12.54 -19.99 38.30
N ILE A 464 13.51 -19.35 38.97
CA ILE A 464 14.56 -20.06 39.67
C ILE A 464 13.98 -20.64 40.97
N PRO A 465 13.83 -21.99 41.14
CA PRO A 465 13.34 -22.55 42.35
C PRO A 465 14.15 -22.06 43.58
N ARG A 466 13.50 -21.75 44.66
CA ARG A 466 14.08 -21.25 45.92
C ARG A 466 14.55 -19.79 45.95
N LYS A 467 14.59 -19.07 44.82
CA LYS A 467 14.86 -17.62 44.85
C LYS A 467 13.63 -16.75 44.85
N ASN A 468 12.43 -17.35 44.80
CA ASN A 468 11.17 -16.61 44.70
C ASN A 468 10.35 -16.85 45.97
N HIS A 469 10.17 -15.81 46.75
CA HIS A 469 9.32 -15.86 47.91
C HIS A 469 8.65 -14.49 48.17
N LEU A 470 7.44 -14.56 48.64
CA LEU A 470 6.65 -13.41 49.09
C LEU A 470 6.08 -13.76 50.46
N GLU A 471 6.36 -12.93 51.45
CA GLU A 471 5.81 -13.15 52.80
C GLU A 471 5.52 -11.82 53.49
N ILE A 472 4.46 -11.81 54.32
CA ILE A 472 4.18 -10.72 55.22
C ILE A 472 4.92 -10.99 56.53
N VAL A 473 5.81 -10.08 56.90
CA VAL A 473 6.57 -10.14 58.14
C VAL A 473 5.84 -9.33 59.21
N GLN A 474 5.31 -9.99 60.23
CA GLN A 474 4.71 -9.33 61.39
C GLN A 474 5.71 -9.29 62.57
N GLY A 475 5.62 -8.29 63.40
CA GLY A 475 6.41 -8.23 64.66
C GLY A 475 6.03 -9.38 65.60
N GLY A 476 6.84 -10.49 65.57
CA GLY A 476 6.60 -11.73 66.29
C GLY A 476 6.55 -12.95 65.34
N ASN A 477 7.11 -14.05 65.72
CA ASN A 477 7.56 -15.25 65.00
C ASN A 477 6.64 -15.95 63.94
N LYS A 478 5.63 -15.31 63.29
CA LYS A 478 4.83 -15.93 62.21
C LYS A 478 4.80 -15.03 60.97
N ALA A 479 5.56 -15.41 59.94
CA ALA A 479 5.42 -14.83 58.61
C ALA A 479 4.27 -15.55 57.85
N LEU A 480 3.37 -14.79 57.23
CA LEU A 480 2.38 -15.33 56.29
C LEU A 480 3.05 -15.47 54.94
N LYS A 481 3.20 -16.69 54.45
CA LYS A 481 3.85 -17.03 53.21
C LYS A 481 2.85 -17.23 52.08
N PHE A 482 3.19 -16.72 50.90
CA PHE A 482 2.44 -16.90 49.68
C PHE A 482 3.14 -17.92 48.78
N GLU A 483 2.35 -18.72 48.05
CA GLU A 483 2.86 -19.74 47.13
C GLU A 483 3.20 -19.14 45.74
N VAL A 484 4.37 -19.46 45.26
CA VAL A 484 4.80 -19.08 43.90
C VAL A 484 3.91 -19.77 42.85
N GLU A 485 3.63 -19.11 41.71
CA GLU A 485 2.71 -19.60 40.67
C GLU A 485 1.23 -19.70 41.02
N LYS A 486 0.87 -19.52 42.28
CA LYS A 486 -0.51 -19.54 42.75
C LYS A 486 -0.94 -18.20 43.31
N ASP A 487 -0.18 -17.65 44.26
CA ASP A 487 -0.48 -16.40 44.95
C ASP A 487 0.36 -15.22 44.39
N PHE A 488 1.56 -15.50 43.85
CA PHE A 488 2.41 -14.53 43.21
C PHE A 488 3.29 -15.16 42.12
N ARG A 489 3.79 -14.34 41.23
CA ARG A 489 4.73 -14.72 40.15
C ARG A 489 5.68 -13.55 39.86
N PRO A 490 7.01 -13.77 39.76
CA PRO A 490 7.92 -12.71 39.29
C PRO A 490 7.53 -12.29 37.88
N LEU A 491 7.69 -11.00 37.57
CA LEU A 491 7.54 -10.53 36.18
C LEU A 491 8.81 -10.88 35.38
N ALA A 492 8.66 -11.15 34.09
CA ALA A 492 9.74 -11.60 33.21
C ALA A 492 10.94 -10.63 33.18
N PHE A 493 10.70 -9.35 33.42
CA PHE A 493 11.73 -8.31 33.43
C PHE A 493 12.20 -7.92 34.85
N SER A 494 11.82 -8.67 35.88
CA SER A 494 12.26 -8.38 37.25
C SER A 494 13.78 -8.40 37.38
N ALA A 495 14.30 -7.50 38.20
CA ALA A 495 15.66 -7.68 38.70
C ALA A 495 15.69 -8.87 39.69
N ASP A 496 16.79 -9.62 39.73
CA ASP A 496 17.05 -10.60 40.78
C ASP A 496 17.41 -9.88 42.07
N GLY A 497 16.85 -10.29 43.19
CA GLY A 497 17.16 -9.74 44.48
C GLY A 497 16.07 -9.96 45.50
N GLU A 498 16.37 -9.51 46.75
CA GLU A 498 15.44 -9.55 47.88
C GLU A 498 15.28 -8.16 48.47
N VAL A 499 14.04 -7.80 48.76
CA VAL A 499 13.65 -6.53 49.33
C VAL A 499 12.69 -6.78 50.49
N GLU A 500 12.90 -6.13 51.61
CA GLU A 500 11.95 -6.06 52.72
C GLU A 500 11.60 -4.59 52.99
N GLY A 501 10.32 -4.30 53.13
CA GLY A 501 9.86 -2.93 53.37
C GLY A 501 8.35 -2.80 53.58
N GLU A 502 7.95 -1.60 53.98
CA GLU A 502 6.54 -1.21 54.02
C GLU A 502 5.92 -1.22 52.63
N VAL A 503 4.62 -1.44 52.51
CA VAL A 503 3.89 -1.45 51.25
C VAL A 503 3.06 -0.18 51.11
N VAL A 504 3.22 0.50 49.96
CA VAL A 504 2.39 1.66 49.57
C VAL A 504 1.57 1.29 48.34
N PHE A 505 0.27 1.41 48.45
CA PHE A 505 -0.60 1.34 47.29
C PHE A 505 -0.56 2.67 46.52
N ALA A 506 -0.27 2.64 45.24
CA ALA A 506 -0.13 3.82 44.36
C ALA A 506 -1.10 3.74 43.15
N GLY A 507 -2.37 3.40 43.40
CA GLY A 507 -3.43 3.36 42.41
C GLY A 507 -3.02 2.57 41.14
N TYR A 508 -3.11 3.20 39.98
CA TYR A 508 -2.72 2.59 38.70
C TYR A 508 -1.22 2.67 38.40
N GLY A 509 -0.44 3.34 39.25
CA GLY A 509 1.03 3.46 39.04
C GLY A 509 1.42 4.22 37.79
N LEU A 510 0.61 5.15 37.36
CA LEU A 510 0.81 5.95 36.14
C LEU A 510 1.44 7.30 36.47
N SER A 511 2.30 7.78 35.57
CA SER A 511 2.77 9.18 35.53
C SER A 511 2.66 9.67 34.08
N VAL A 512 1.58 10.41 33.80
CA VAL A 512 1.23 10.90 32.48
C VAL A 512 1.44 12.42 32.44
N PRO A 513 2.38 12.93 31.64
CA PRO A 513 2.59 14.37 31.54
C PRO A 513 1.39 15.06 30.89
N GLY A 514 1.07 16.26 31.31
CA GLY A 514 -0.04 17.06 30.77
C GLY A 514 -0.36 18.26 31.61
N LYS A 515 -1.25 19.12 31.12
CA LYS A 515 -1.79 20.25 31.89
C LYS A 515 -2.81 19.74 32.92
N LEU A 516 -3.25 20.62 33.80
CA LEU A 516 -4.31 20.29 34.76
C LEU A 516 -5.56 19.73 34.04
N GLY A 517 -5.96 18.50 34.41
CA GLY A 517 -7.05 17.77 33.75
C GLY A 517 -6.62 16.90 32.53
N GLU A 518 -5.41 17.03 32.02
CA GLU A 518 -4.87 16.20 30.93
C GLU A 518 -3.90 15.14 31.45
N GLY A 519 -3.07 15.50 32.45
CA GLY A 519 -2.11 14.60 33.09
C GLY A 519 -2.75 13.57 34.03
N TYR A 520 -1.95 12.62 34.53
CA TYR A 520 -2.31 11.67 35.56
C TYR A 520 -1.05 11.33 36.38
N ASP A 521 -1.08 11.46 37.69
CA ASP A 521 0.06 11.12 38.52
C ASP A 521 -0.42 10.30 39.76
N SER A 522 -0.08 9.03 39.75
CA SER A 522 -0.37 8.08 40.84
C SER A 522 0.53 8.29 42.06
N TYR A 523 1.61 9.05 41.93
CA TYR A 523 2.62 9.21 42.99
C TYR A 523 2.56 10.57 43.65
N SER A 524 1.65 11.44 43.24
CA SER A 524 1.44 12.75 43.84
C SER A 524 1.10 12.56 45.32
N ASP A 525 1.84 13.29 46.20
CA ASP A 525 1.71 13.28 47.65
C ASP A 525 1.98 11.92 48.32
N LEU A 526 2.62 10.95 47.63
CA LEU A 526 3.00 9.66 48.19
C LEU A 526 4.50 9.56 48.45
N ASP A 527 4.85 9.21 49.68
CA ASP A 527 6.22 8.80 50.01
C ASP A 527 6.41 7.31 49.73
N VAL A 528 7.01 7.00 48.60
CA VAL A 528 7.31 5.61 48.18
C VAL A 528 8.80 5.28 48.28
N LYS A 529 9.61 6.22 48.73
CA LYS A 529 11.08 6.04 48.83
C LYS A 529 11.39 4.89 49.80
N ASP A 530 12.28 4.02 49.39
CA ASP A 530 12.73 2.81 50.08
C ASP A 530 11.62 1.81 50.45
N LYS A 531 10.42 1.92 49.85
CA LYS A 531 9.24 1.07 50.10
C LYS A 531 8.94 0.14 48.93
N ILE A 532 8.01 -0.77 49.12
CA ILE A 532 7.43 -1.64 48.10
C ILE A 532 6.16 -0.98 47.60
N VAL A 533 6.07 -0.74 46.30
CA VAL A 533 4.87 -0.14 45.71
C VAL A 533 3.94 -1.25 45.19
N LEU A 534 2.66 -1.16 45.51
CA LEU A 534 1.60 -2.02 44.95
C LEU A 534 0.73 -1.19 44.01
N VAL A 535 0.55 -1.68 42.75
CA VAL A 535 -0.25 -0.99 41.74
C VAL A 535 -1.26 -1.92 41.08
N LEU A 536 -2.32 -1.31 40.53
CA LEU A 536 -3.26 -1.97 39.64
C LEU A 536 -2.64 -2.11 38.26
N ARG A 537 -2.90 -3.24 37.60
CA ARG A 537 -2.63 -3.40 36.17
C ARG A 537 -3.60 -2.54 35.37
N TYR A 538 -3.25 -2.23 34.11
CA TYR A 538 -4.05 -1.43 33.16
C TYR A 538 -4.20 0.05 33.56
N VAL A 539 -5.32 0.67 33.23
CA VAL A 539 -5.71 2.07 33.47
C VAL A 539 -7.13 2.12 34.01
N PRO A 540 -7.63 3.26 34.49
CA PRO A 540 -9.03 3.41 34.93
C PRO A 540 -10.03 2.90 33.91
N GLU A 541 -11.05 2.16 34.38
CA GLU A 541 -12.00 1.43 33.55
C GLU A 541 -13.25 2.24 33.14
N GLU A 542 -13.60 3.31 33.86
CA GLU A 542 -14.83 4.10 33.64
C GLU A 542 -14.53 5.48 33.00
N VAL A 543 -13.40 5.63 32.32
CA VAL A 543 -13.01 6.85 31.63
C VAL A 543 -13.46 6.82 30.15
N SER A 544 -13.50 8.01 29.50
CA SER A 544 -13.83 8.09 28.07
C SER A 544 -12.80 7.33 27.20
N VAL A 545 -13.20 7.01 25.96
CA VAL A 545 -12.35 6.27 25.02
C VAL A 545 -11.06 7.06 24.72
N GLU A 546 -11.14 8.36 24.52
CA GLU A 546 -10.00 9.24 24.25
C GLU A 546 -9.07 9.34 25.45
N ARG A 547 -9.65 9.43 26.66
CA ARG A 547 -8.89 9.45 27.90
C ARG A 547 -8.14 8.13 28.08
N ARG A 548 -8.82 7.01 27.85
CA ARG A 548 -8.23 5.67 27.93
C ARG A 548 -7.08 5.50 26.94
N GLN A 549 -7.22 5.95 25.69
CA GLN A 549 -6.15 5.94 24.72
C GLN A 549 -4.92 6.71 25.18
N THR A 550 -5.13 7.89 25.78
CA THR A 550 -4.05 8.69 26.34
C THR A 550 -3.33 7.96 27.46
N LEU A 551 -4.05 7.36 28.41
CA LEU A 551 -3.48 6.66 29.56
C LEU A 551 -2.80 5.35 29.16
N ASN A 552 -3.33 4.62 28.18
CA ASN A 552 -2.78 3.34 27.73
C ASN A 552 -1.35 3.45 27.18
N ARG A 553 -0.96 4.60 26.65
CA ARG A 553 0.44 4.85 26.22
C ARG A 553 1.45 4.71 27.37
N TYR A 554 0.98 4.83 28.63
CA TYR A 554 1.77 4.79 29.84
C TYR A 554 1.43 3.56 30.72
N ALA A 555 0.58 2.64 30.24
CA ALA A 555 0.07 1.51 31.02
C ALA A 555 1.02 0.31 31.08
N GLY A 556 2.06 0.29 30.23
CA GLY A 556 3.03 -0.80 30.14
C GLY A 556 3.68 -1.13 31.49
N LEU A 557 3.79 -2.43 31.84
CA LEU A 557 4.31 -2.84 33.14
C LEU A 557 5.77 -2.42 33.36
N ARG A 558 6.60 -2.42 32.30
CA ARG A 558 7.97 -1.88 32.37
C ARG A 558 7.98 -0.39 32.69
N TYR A 559 7.06 0.37 32.08
CA TYR A 559 6.94 1.80 32.36
C TYR A 559 6.52 2.04 33.81
N LYS A 560 5.55 1.30 34.33
CA LYS A 560 5.17 1.39 35.75
C LYS A 560 6.34 1.02 36.68
N ALA A 561 7.15 0.03 36.33
CA ALA A 561 8.34 -0.34 37.09
C ALA A 561 9.41 0.76 37.04
N LEU A 562 9.60 1.39 35.86
CA LEU A 562 10.49 2.55 35.70
C LEU A 562 10.05 3.72 36.58
N VAL A 563 8.77 4.11 36.50
CA VAL A 563 8.20 5.21 37.31
C VAL A 563 8.32 4.93 38.80
N ALA A 564 8.01 3.71 39.25
CA ALA A 564 8.17 3.32 40.67
C ALA A 564 9.64 3.49 41.11
N ARG A 565 10.59 3.02 40.31
CA ARG A 565 12.03 3.14 40.59
C ARG A 565 12.51 4.61 40.61
N GLU A 566 12.05 5.42 39.67
CA GLU A 566 12.41 6.85 39.64
C GLU A 566 11.87 7.62 40.84
N ASN A 567 10.73 7.19 41.39
CA ASN A 567 10.20 7.70 42.68
C ASN A 567 10.89 7.09 43.90
N GLY A 568 11.92 6.25 43.75
CA GLY A 568 12.73 5.70 44.84
C GLY A 568 12.19 4.39 45.45
N ALA A 569 11.19 3.75 44.87
CA ALA A 569 10.71 2.44 45.31
C ALA A 569 11.77 1.34 45.12
N ARG A 570 11.82 0.38 46.06
CA ARG A 570 12.74 -0.76 46.01
C ARG A 570 12.14 -1.99 45.29
N ALA A 571 10.80 -2.10 45.29
CA ALA A 571 10.12 -3.16 44.58
C ALA A 571 8.74 -2.72 44.09
N LEU A 572 8.22 -3.43 43.08
CA LEU A 572 6.88 -3.22 42.52
C LEU A 572 6.08 -4.53 42.60
N LEU A 573 4.89 -4.47 43.19
CA LEU A 573 3.87 -5.48 43.13
C LEU A 573 2.76 -5.03 42.18
N VAL A 574 2.25 -5.95 41.35
CA VAL A 574 1.18 -5.66 40.37
C VAL A 574 0.01 -6.61 40.62
N VAL A 575 -1.18 -6.08 40.73
CA VAL A 575 -2.42 -6.87 40.83
C VAL A 575 -3.38 -6.54 39.69
N ILE A 576 -4.03 -7.57 39.15
CA ILE A 576 -5.18 -7.37 38.25
C ILE A 576 -6.40 -7.15 39.14
N GLY A 577 -6.89 -5.92 39.14
CA GLY A 577 -7.95 -5.50 40.07
C GLY A 577 -9.30 -6.12 39.78
N PRO A 578 -10.22 -6.10 40.78
CA PRO A 578 -11.52 -6.76 40.68
C PRO A 578 -12.45 -6.25 39.57
N ASN A 579 -12.29 -4.99 39.10
CA ASN A 579 -13.08 -4.42 38.03
C ASN A 579 -12.39 -4.57 36.64
N SER A 580 -11.18 -5.12 36.63
CA SER A 580 -10.39 -5.27 35.39
C SER A 580 -10.65 -6.60 34.71
N PRO A 581 -10.40 -6.71 33.38
CA PRO A 581 -10.42 -7.98 32.68
C PRO A 581 -9.46 -9.00 33.34
N ARG A 582 -9.86 -10.28 33.45
CA ARG A 582 -9.06 -11.34 34.07
C ARG A 582 -8.76 -11.06 35.57
N SER A 583 -9.73 -10.46 36.25
CA SER A 583 -9.64 -10.07 37.65
C SER A 583 -8.99 -11.13 38.53
N GLY A 584 -8.02 -10.74 39.34
CA GLY A 584 -7.36 -11.56 40.33
C GLY A 584 -6.38 -12.62 39.80
N GLU A 585 -6.22 -12.76 38.49
CA GLU A 585 -5.23 -13.64 37.90
C GLU A 585 -3.79 -13.09 38.02
N LEU A 586 -2.84 -14.00 37.97
CA LEU A 586 -1.42 -13.62 37.86
C LEU A 586 -1.08 -13.17 36.43
N VAL A 587 -0.26 -12.15 36.30
CA VAL A 587 0.29 -11.74 34.99
C VAL A 587 1.08 -12.92 34.40
N PRO A 588 0.80 -13.36 33.17
CA PRO A 588 1.57 -14.41 32.52
C PRO A 588 3.05 -14.03 32.40
N MET A 589 3.93 -15.01 32.62
CA MET A 589 5.37 -14.84 32.36
C MET A 589 5.64 -15.03 30.87
N LYS A 590 5.25 -14.05 30.08
CA LYS A 590 5.54 -14.03 28.64
C LYS A 590 6.97 -13.52 28.42
N PHE A 591 7.59 -14.03 27.36
CA PHE A 591 8.90 -13.55 26.93
C PHE A 591 8.83 -12.09 26.56
N ASP A 592 9.70 -11.27 27.17
CA ASP A 592 9.84 -9.85 26.87
C ASP A 592 11.11 -9.66 26.02
N ARG A 593 10.97 -9.15 24.82
CA ARG A 593 12.03 -8.93 23.83
C ARG A 593 13.13 -7.98 24.30
N VAL A 594 12.87 -7.17 25.34
CA VAL A 594 13.85 -6.22 25.87
C VAL A 594 14.87 -6.93 26.74
N ALA A 595 16.12 -6.92 26.33
CA ALA A 595 17.22 -7.64 27.00
C ALA A 595 17.52 -7.15 28.44
N ALA A 596 17.19 -5.90 28.80
CA ALA A 596 17.48 -5.34 30.10
C ALA A 596 16.41 -5.69 31.15
N ASN A 597 16.82 -6.00 32.41
CA ASN A 597 15.89 -6.03 33.52
C ASN A 597 15.43 -4.62 33.90
N SER A 598 14.35 -4.53 34.69
CA SER A 598 13.77 -3.23 35.11
C SER A 598 14.65 -2.44 36.10
N GLY A 599 15.72 -3.06 36.62
CA GLY A 599 16.56 -2.47 37.69
C GLY A 599 15.84 -2.43 39.05
N ILE A 600 14.67 -3.04 39.18
CA ILE A 600 13.83 -3.10 40.40
C ILE A 600 13.20 -4.50 40.50
N VAL A 601 13.05 -4.99 41.71
CA VAL A 601 12.39 -6.27 42.00
C VAL A 601 10.89 -6.13 41.70
N THR A 602 10.32 -7.03 40.84
CA THR A 602 8.92 -6.90 40.39
C THR A 602 8.21 -8.25 40.40
N ALA A 603 6.96 -8.25 40.90
CA ALA A 603 6.12 -9.45 40.87
C ALA A 603 4.63 -9.10 40.67
N SER A 604 3.90 -10.01 40.02
CA SER A 604 2.44 -10.03 40.01
C SER A 604 1.95 -10.78 41.23
N ILE A 605 0.86 -10.30 41.84
CA ILE A 605 0.15 -10.98 42.95
C ILE A 605 -1.28 -11.32 42.55
N SER A 606 -1.82 -12.43 43.10
CA SER A 606 -3.21 -12.82 42.89
C SER A 606 -4.18 -11.86 43.62
N GLY A 607 -5.44 -11.84 43.15
CA GLY A 607 -6.49 -11.08 43.84
C GLY A 607 -6.60 -11.41 45.31
N LYS A 608 -6.50 -12.68 45.70
CA LYS A 608 -6.50 -13.14 47.07
C LYS A 608 -5.33 -12.60 47.89
N ALA A 609 -4.13 -12.60 47.31
CA ALA A 609 -2.97 -12.04 47.99
C ALA A 609 -3.12 -10.52 48.21
N ALA A 610 -3.67 -9.80 47.22
CA ALA A 610 -3.97 -8.38 47.34
C ALA A 610 -5.04 -8.08 48.39
N GLU A 611 -6.13 -8.85 48.46
CA GLU A 611 -7.16 -8.73 49.47
C GLU A 611 -6.57 -8.90 50.90
N VAL A 612 -5.70 -9.87 51.09
CA VAL A 612 -4.98 -10.04 52.36
C VAL A 612 -4.16 -8.80 52.70
N LEU A 613 -3.42 -8.22 51.74
CA LEU A 613 -2.67 -6.98 51.97
C LEU A 613 -3.60 -5.80 52.33
N PHE A 614 -4.69 -5.64 51.58
CA PHE A 614 -5.67 -4.56 51.80
C PHE A 614 -6.42 -4.67 53.14
N SER A 615 -6.60 -5.90 53.67
CA SER A 615 -7.24 -6.13 54.98
C SER A 615 -6.49 -5.43 56.11
N TYR A 616 -5.17 -5.25 56.00
CA TYR A 616 -4.39 -4.52 57.00
C TYR A 616 -4.62 -3.01 56.98
N ALA A 617 -5.12 -2.49 55.87
CA ALA A 617 -5.51 -1.09 55.74
C ALA A 617 -7.00 -0.87 56.03
N GLU A 618 -7.73 -1.92 56.41
CA GLU A 618 -9.19 -1.89 56.64
C GLU A 618 -9.94 -1.31 55.42
N LYS A 619 -9.43 -1.58 54.22
CA LYS A 619 -9.97 -1.11 52.94
C LYS A 619 -10.36 -2.29 52.05
N ASP A 620 -11.38 -2.08 51.25
CA ASP A 620 -11.82 -3.03 50.22
C ASP A 620 -11.21 -2.64 48.88
N LEU A 621 -10.47 -3.55 48.24
CA LEU A 621 -9.77 -3.30 46.96
C LEU A 621 -10.76 -2.94 45.85
N LYS A 622 -11.95 -3.55 45.84
CA LYS A 622 -12.96 -3.28 44.82
C LYS A 622 -13.50 -1.85 44.93
N THR A 623 -13.80 -1.41 46.14
CA THR A 623 -14.27 -0.05 46.38
C THR A 623 -13.21 0.98 45.98
N VAL A 624 -11.94 0.77 46.40
CA VAL A 624 -10.84 1.64 46.05
C VAL A 624 -10.62 1.71 44.54
N GLN A 625 -10.69 0.58 43.87
CA GLN A 625 -10.57 0.58 42.40
C GLN A 625 -11.76 1.29 41.75
N SER A 626 -12.98 1.11 42.20
CA SER A 626 -14.16 1.77 41.62
C SER A 626 -14.09 3.30 41.71
N ASP A 627 -13.51 3.84 42.76
CA ASP A 627 -13.26 5.29 42.89
C ASP A 627 -12.20 5.76 41.94
N LEU A 628 -11.11 4.99 41.75
CA LEU A 628 -10.04 5.31 40.82
C LEU A 628 -10.48 5.16 39.34
N ASP A 629 -11.37 4.21 39.05
CA ASP A 629 -11.89 3.95 37.69
C ASP A 629 -12.64 5.15 37.11
N GLN A 630 -13.25 5.97 37.96
CA GLN A 630 -13.98 7.19 37.58
C GLN A 630 -13.10 8.44 37.57
N GLU A 631 -11.79 8.31 37.82
CA GLU A 631 -10.89 9.45 38.08
C GLU A 631 -11.47 10.45 39.10
N ASN A 632 -12.16 9.94 40.12
CA ASN A 632 -12.77 10.78 41.15
C ASN A 632 -11.69 11.62 41.85
N PRO A 633 -11.74 12.96 41.76
CA PRO A 633 -10.70 13.83 42.34
C PRO A 633 -10.69 13.79 43.90
N HIS A 634 -11.71 13.22 44.52
CA HIS A 634 -11.78 13.03 45.95
C HIS A 634 -11.40 11.61 46.39
N ALA A 635 -11.08 10.70 45.46
CA ALA A 635 -10.56 9.40 45.77
C ALA A 635 -9.15 9.50 46.39
N LEU A 636 -8.87 8.63 47.34
CA LEU A 636 -7.49 8.47 47.81
C LEU A 636 -6.69 7.79 46.68
N GLY A 637 -5.86 8.57 45.99
CA GLY A 637 -5.01 8.09 44.89
C GLY A 637 -4.02 7.01 45.32
N GLY A 638 -3.62 7.02 46.61
CA GLY A 638 -2.73 6.04 47.18
C GLY A 638 -2.66 6.15 48.70
N PHE A 639 -2.12 5.13 49.38
CA PHE A 639 -1.96 5.10 50.83
C PHE A 639 -0.96 4.03 51.26
N LEU A 640 -0.38 4.22 52.44
CA LEU A 640 0.44 3.22 53.15
C LEU A 640 -0.43 2.08 53.66
N LEU A 641 0.00 0.84 53.55
CA LEU A 641 -0.59 -0.31 54.22
C LEU A 641 0.05 -0.43 55.61
N PRO A 642 -0.68 -0.09 56.68
CA PRO A 642 -0.08 0.06 58.00
C PRO A 642 0.24 -1.29 58.66
N LYS A 643 1.24 -1.29 59.55
CA LYS A 643 1.57 -2.41 60.44
C LYS A 643 2.06 -3.70 59.81
N ILE A 644 2.46 -3.65 58.51
CA ILE A 644 3.05 -4.79 57.82
C ILE A 644 4.35 -4.39 57.11
N ASN A 645 5.31 -5.33 57.13
CA ASN A 645 6.40 -5.35 56.21
C ASN A 645 6.22 -6.53 55.28
N VAL A 646 6.57 -6.35 54.04
CA VAL A 646 6.57 -7.44 53.02
C VAL A 646 8.02 -7.74 52.66
N ARG A 647 8.36 -9.03 52.64
CA ARG A 647 9.61 -9.50 52.07
C ARG A 647 9.30 -10.13 50.75
N LEU A 648 9.90 -9.59 49.69
CA LEU A 648 9.77 -10.07 48.31
C LEU A 648 11.15 -10.44 47.77
N SER A 649 11.30 -11.65 47.29
CA SER A 649 12.49 -12.08 46.53
C SER A 649 12.08 -12.61 45.15
N THR A 650 12.79 -12.23 44.14
CA THR A 650 12.60 -12.70 42.78
C THR A 650 13.93 -13.20 42.17
N GLY A 651 13.84 -14.27 41.42
CA GLY A 651 14.95 -14.82 40.64
C GLY A 651 14.39 -15.45 39.37
N VAL A 652 14.79 -14.89 38.24
CA VAL A 652 14.32 -15.30 36.91
C VAL A 652 15.52 -15.64 36.06
N GLU A 653 15.53 -16.84 35.49
CA GLU A 653 16.57 -17.31 34.57
C GLU A 653 16.11 -17.13 33.12
N ARG A 654 16.96 -16.48 32.33
CA ARG A 654 16.77 -16.39 30.90
C ARG A 654 17.32 -17.65 30.23
N VAL A 655 16.44 -18.41 29.61
CA VAL A 655 16.84 -19.60 28.84
C VAL A 655 17.36 -19.12 27.50
N LYS A 656 18.68 -19.17 27.32
CA LYS A 656 19.31 -18.87 26.03
C LYS A 656 19.34 -20.12 25.17
N LYS A 657 19.00 -19.95 23.89
CA LYS A 657 19.20 -20.96 22.84
C LYS A 657 20.12 -20.40 21.75
N PRO A 658 20.95 -21.22 21.13
CA PRO A 658 21.67 -20.83 19.92
C PRO A 658 20.75 -20.88 18.71
N ASP A 659 20.98 -20.00 17.75
CA ASP A 659 20.47 -20.08 16.39
C ASP A 659 21.46 -19.40 15.44
N ARG A 660 21.12 -19.29 14.14
CA ARG A 660 22.06 -18.80 13.14
C ARG A 660 21.38 -18.13 11.97
N ASN A 661 21.99 -17.09 11.43
CA ASN A 661 21.69 -16.57 10.10
C ASN A 661 22.50 -17.37 9.07
N VAL A 662 22.00 -17.45 7.82
CA VAL A 662 22.73 -18.10 6.72
C VAL A 662 23.07 -17.06 5.67
N ILE A 663 24.39 -16.81 5.47
CA ILE A 663 24.86 -15.66 4.68
C ILE A 663 25.89 -16.11 3.65
N GLY A 664 25.60 -15.80 2.39
CA GLY A 664 26.51 -16.08 1.27
C GLY A 664 26.72 -14.84 0.41
N VAL A 665 27.83 -14.74 -0.29
CA VAL A 665 28.14 -13.62 -1.16
C VAL A 665 28.48 -14.08 -2.59
N LEU A 666 27.94 -13.36 -3.56
CA LEU A 666 28.36 -13.37 -4.95
C LEU A 666 29.24 -12.13 -5.19
N PRO A 667 30.58 -12.30 -5.23
CA PRO A 667 31.49 -11.16 -5.32
C PRO A 667 31.37 -10.40 -6.65
N ALA A 668 31.58 -9.10 -6.63
CA ALA A 668 31.70 -8.29 -7.85
C ALA A 668 32.83 -8.81 -8.75
N THR A 669 32.61 -8.73 -10.07
CA THR A 669 33.58 -9.22 -11.05
C THR A 669 34.05 -8.12 -12.01
N ALA A 670 33.36 -6.96 -12.06
CA ALA A 670 33.81 -5.81 -12.82
C ALA A 670 35.04 -5.17 -12.18
N GLN A 671 36.08 -4.85 -13.01
CA GLN A 671 37.28 -4.17 -12.51
C GLN A 671 36.97 -2.73 -12.13
N GLY A 672 37.47 -2.27 -10.99
CA GLY A 672 37.36 -0.88 -10.53
C GLY A 672 35.96 -0.47 -10.06
N GLY A 673 35.12 -1.44 -9.78
CA GLY A 673 33.79 -1.19 -9.15
C GLY A 673 33.93 -0.65 -7.72
N PRO A 674 32.90 0.03 -7.19
CA PRO A 674 32.89 0.45 -5.80
C PRO A 674 32.86 -0.76 -4.86
N ALA A 675 33.56 -0.71 -3.73
CA ALA A 675 33.46 -1.76 -2.70
C ALA A 675 32.16 -1.57 -1.91
N GLU A 676 31.03 -1.91 -2.54
CA GLU A 676 29.67 -1.70 -2.06
C GLU A 676 28.86 -2.99 -2.14
N TRP A 677 27.78 -3.08 -1.38
CA TRP A 677 26.98 -4.26 -1.18
C TRP A 677 25.52 -4.02 -1.55
N VAL A 678 24.88 -4.99 -2.21
CA VAL A 678 23.42 -5.12 -2.31
C VAL A 678 23.03 -6.34 -1.49
N ILE A 679 22.14 -6.19 -0.51
CA ILE A 679 21.73 -7.30 0.34
C ILE A 679 20.32 -7.73 -0.07
N ILE A 680 20.12 -9.04 -0.20
CA ILE A 680 18.85 -9.68 -0.55
C ILE A 680 18.54 -10.67 0.56
N GLY A 681 17.36 -10.53 1.19
CA GLY A 681 17.05 -11.36 2.34
C GLY A 681 15.59 -11.76 2.50
N ALA A 682 15.39 -12.77 3.34
CA ALA A 682 14.12 -13.29 3.82
C ALA A 682 14.36 -14.00 5.15
N HIS A 683 13.35 -14.16 5.98
CA HIS A 683 13.47 -15.05 7.13
C HIS A 683 13.12 -16.49 6.73
N TYR A 684 13.70 -17.46 7.44
CA TYR A 684 13.48 -18.87 7.17
C TYR A 684 12.90 -19.64 8.36
N ASP A 685 12.81 -19.01 9.54
CA ASP A 685 12.09 -19.56 10.69
C ASP A 685 10.57 -19.38 10.53
N HIS A 686 9.80 -20.09 11.37
CA HIS A 686 8.37 -19.93 11.53
C HIS A 686 7.94 -20.37 12.93
N ILE A 687 6.65 -20.56 13.20
CA ILE A 687 6.08 -20.64 14.55
C ILE A 687 5.91 -22.07 15.11
N GLY A 688 6.54 -23.09 14.51
CA GLY A 688 6.59 -24.46 15.05
C GLY A 688 5.22 -25.14 15.16
N PHE A 689 4.84 -25.52 16.36
CA PHE A 689 3.53 -26.10 16.68
C PHE A 689 2.52 -25.01 17.13
N GLY A 690 2.80 -23.77 16.83
CA GLY A 690 1.95 -22.64 17.17
C GLY A 690 2.11 -22.15 18.61
N GLU A 691 3.30 -22.33 19.19
CA GLU A 691 3.60 -21.88 20.54
C GLU A 691 3.53 -20.36 20.71
N ILE A 692 3.76 -19.63 19.62
CA ILE A 692 3.76 -18.16 19.58
C ILE A 692 3.06 -17.69 18.30
N GLY A 693 2.21 -16.67 18.39
CA GLY A 693 1.65 -15.98 17.22
C GLY A 693 0.59 -16.75 16.42
N SER A 694 0.28 -18.01 16.79
CA SER A 694 -0.65 -18.85 16.06
C SER A 694 -2.06 -18.25 15.95
N LEU A 695 -2.63 -18.34 14.74
CA LEU A 695 -4.03 -18.02 14.42
C LEU A 695 -4.84 -19.30 14.13
N ALA A 696 -4.40 -20.44 14.65
CA ALA A 696 -5.08 -21.73 14.54
C ALA A 696 -6.54 -21.64 15.03
N ARG A 697 -7.43 -22.31 14.31
CA ARG A 697 -8.84 -22.43 14.67
C ARG A 697 -9.06 -23.57 15.65
N LYS A 698 -10.23 -23.60 16.28
CA LYS A 698 -10.62 -24.70 17.19
C LYS A 698 -10.47 -26.05 16.47
N GLY A 699 -9.62 -26.93 17.03
CA GLY A 699 -9.27 -28.24 16.48
C GLY A 699 -8.02 -28.27 15.63
N GLU A 700 -7.35 -27.13 15.44
CA GLU A 700 -6.05 -27.01 14.76
C GLU A 700 -4.90 -26.79 15.77
N GLU A 701 -5.21 -26.64 17.08
CA GLU A 701 -4.21 -26.34 18.12
C GLU A 701 -3.15 -27.44 18.23
N GLY A 702 -1.90 -27.03 18.31
CA GLY A 702 -0.76 -27.94 18.43
C GLY A 702 -0.40 -28.73 17.17
N GLN A 703 -1.03 -28.41 16.03
CA GLN A 703 -0.61 -28.93 14.73
C GLN A 703 0.63 -28.19 14.24
N ILE A 704 1.37 -28.79 13.30
CA ILE A 704 2.54 -28.17 12.68
C ILE A 704 2.08 -26.98 11.84
N HIS A 705 2.70 -25.84 12.01
CA HIS A 705 2.55 -24.66 11.15
C HIS A 705 3.67 -24.71 10.12
N ASN A 706 3.35 -25.16 8.92
CA ASN A 706 4.38 -25.37 7.88
C ASN A 706 4.92 -24.05 7.30
N GLY A 707 4.13 -22.95 7.33
CA GLY A 707 4.56 -21.62 6.89
C GLY A 707 5.07 -21.64 5.45
N ALA A 708 4.20 -22.09 4.52
CA ALA A 708 4.59 -22.18 3.11
C ALA A 708 4.70 -20.79 2.48
N ASP A 709 3.74 -19.89 2.77
CA ASP A 709 3.87 -18.49 2.38
C ASP A 709 4.74 -17.73 3.38
N ASP A 710 4.53 -17.92 4.65
CA ASP A 710 5.27 -17.28 5.75
C ASP A 710 6.31 -18.24 6.40
N ASN A 711 7.61 -18.25 6.03
CA ASN A 711 8.15 -17.55 4.87
C ASN A 711 9.05 -18.47 4.04
N ALA A 712 8.57 -19.71 3.76
CA ALA A 712 9.28 -20.55 2.79
C ALA A 712 9.23 -19.96 1.38
N SER A 713 8.20 -19.15 1.06
CA SER A 713 8.07 -18.46 -0.22
C SER A 713 9.19 -17.45 -0.45
N GLY A 714 9.45 -16.56 0.52
CA GLY A 714 10.53 -15.58 0.45
C GLY A 714 11.90 -16.22 0.44
N THR A 715 12.13 -17.22 1.32
CA THR A 715 13.38 -17.99 1.36
C THR A 715 13.69 -18.65 0.01
N SER A 716 12.70 -19.29 -0.62
CA SER A 716 12.88 -19.93 -1.94
C SER A 716 13.11 -18.87 -3.05
N THR A 717 12.46 -17.71 -2.98
CA THR A 717 12.71 -16.59 -3.90
C THR A 717 14.16 -16.12 -3.82
N VAL A 718 14.73 -15.99 -2.62
CA VAL A 718 16.15 -15.61 -2.42
C VAL A 718 17.09 -16.66 -2.99
N LEU A 719 16.81 -17.96 -2.79
CA LEU A 719 17.62 -19.07 -3.34
C LEU A 719 17.59 -19.07 -4.88
N GLU A 720 16.44 -18.82 -5.47
CA GLU A 720 16.28 -18.77 -6.92
C GLU A 720 16.96 -17.54 -7.54
N LEU A 721 16.88 -16.38 -6.88
CA LEU A 721 17.65 -15.19 -7.26
C LEU A 721 19.15 -15.44 -7.20
N ALA A 722 19.62 -16.13 -6.17
CA ALA A 722 21.04 -16.46 -6.02
C ALA A 722 21.53 -17.34 -7.19
N ALA A 723 20.80 -18.39 -7.53
CA ALA A 723 21.13 -19.29 -8.63
C ALA A 723 21.16 -18.56 -9.98
N SER A 724 20.13 -17.79 -10.27
CA SER A 724 20.01 -17.08 -11.54
C SER A 724 21.03 -15.95 -11.68
N LEU A 725 21.28 -15.15 -10.63
CA LEU A 725 22.25 -14.04 -10.67
C LEU A 725 23.70 -14.59 -10.79
N ALA A 726 24.03 -15.72 -10.14
CA ALA A 726 25.31 -16.36 -10.31
C ALA A 726 25.56 -16.82 -11.75
N GLU A 727 24.54 -17.31 -12.43
CA GLU A 727 24.65 -17.70 -13.83
C GLU A 727 24.76 -16.49 -14.77
N ILE A 728 23.98 -15.43 -14.55
CA ILE A 728 24.07 -14.18 -15.31
C ILE A 728 25.48 -13.57 -15.16
N GLN A 729 26.05 -13.62 -13.95
CA GLN A 729 27.40 -13.12 -13.70
C GLN A 729 28.45 -13.86 -14.54
N LYS A 730 28.37 -15.20 -14.65
CA LYS A 730 29.29 -16.00 -15.51
C LYS A 730 29.21 -15.56 -16.97
N GLN A 731 28.00 -15.22 -17.46
CA GLN A 731 27.77 -14.80 -18.84
C GLN A 731 28.16 -13.33 -19.09
N LYS A 732 27.97 -12.45 -18.10
CA LYS A 732 28.17 -11.00 -18.18
C LYS A 732 28.97 -10.47 -16.98
N PRO A 733 30.24 -10.89 -16.79
CA PRO A 733 31.00 -10.56 -15.59
C PRO A 733 31.23 -9.05 -15.41
N ASN A 734 31.34 -8.29 -16.48
CA ASN A 734 31.59 -6.84 -16.42
C ASN A 734 30.37 -6.03 -15.93
N ASP A 735 29.20 -6.63 -15.88
CA ASP A 735 27.98 -5.97 -15.40
C ASP A 735 27.91 -5.94 -13.86
N PHE A 736 28.67 -6.78 -13.15
CA PHE A 736 28.61 -6.90 -11.70
C PHE A 736 29.68 -6.01 -11.04
N LYS A 737 29.30 -4.76 -10.78
CA LYS A 737 30.16 -3.75 -10.14
C LYS A 737 30.12 -3.79 -8.61
N ARG A 738 29.10 -4.41 -8.02
CA ARG A 738 28.86 -4.53 -6.58
C ARG A 738 28.76 -5.98 -6.16
N ASP A 739 29.16 -6.25 -4.93
CA ASP A 739 28.92 -7.57 -4.29
C ASP A 739 27.43 -7.74 -4.01
N ILE A 740 26.91 -8.97 -4.16
CA ILE A 740 25.55 -9.31 -3.77
C ILE A 740 25.61 -10.24 -2.57
N VAL A 741 25.02 -9.85 -1.45
CA VAL A 741 24.89 -10.67 -0.25
C VAL A 741 23.49 -11.29 -0.21
N PHE A 742 23.43 -12.59 -0.12
CA PHE A 742 22.20 -13.36 0.12
C PHE A 742 22.16 -13.75 1.59
N ALA A 743 21.14 -13.29 2.31
CA ALA A 743 21.07 -13.45 3.75
C ALA A 743 19.70 -13.96 4.17
N LEU A 744 19.68 -15.13 4.81
CA LEU A 744 18.49 -15.77 5.34
C LEU A 744 18.51 -15.67 6.86
N TRP A 745 17.48 -15.03 7.44
CA TRP A 745 17.41 -14.69 8.86
C TRP A 745 16.64 -15.72 9.66
N SER A 746 17.07 -15.97 10.91
CA SER A 746 16.27 -16.69 11.89
C SER A 746 15.80 -15.78 13.02
N GLY A 747 14.70 -16.13 13.65
CA GLY A 747 14.15 -15.39 14.77
C GLY A 747 13.39 -14.13 14.36
N GLU A 748 12.90 -14.06 13.14
CA GLU A 748 12.00 -12.98 12.70
C GLU A 748 10.72 -13.01 13.51
N GLU A 749 10.08 -14.18 13.62
CA GLU A 749 8.82 -14.44 14.35
C GLU A 749 8.92 -14.14 15.85
N LEU A 750 10.11 -14.18 16.38
CA LEU A 750 10.44 -13.81 17.76
C LEU A 750 10.82 -12.33 17.92
N GLY A 751 10.77 -11.53 16.83
CA GLY A 751 11.01 -10.10 16.81
C GLY A 751 12.30 -9.66 16.15
N LEU A 752 12.52 -10.07 14.91
CA LEU A 752 13.62 -9.61 14.05
C LEU A 752 15.01 -9.92 14.66
N ILE A 753 15.14 -11.02 15.39
CA ILE A 753 16.34 -11.28 16.21
C ILE A 753 17.57 -11.43 15.33
N GLY A 754 17.51 -12.24 14.27
CA GLY A 754 18.64 -12.53 13.39
C GLY A 754 19.10 -11.32 12.59
N SER A 755 18.18 -10.59 11.96
CA SER A 755 18.51 -9.36 11.21
C SER A 755 19.01 -8.24 12.11
N SER A 756 18.42 -8.09 13.30
CA SER A 756 18.91 -7.13 14.30
C SER A 756 20.30 -7.49 14.79
N TYR A 757 20.55 -8.79 15.07
CA TYR A 757 21.89 -9.26 15.46
C TYR A 757 22.92 -8.95 14.37
N PHE A 758 22.60 -9.25 13.10
CA PHE A 758 23.48 -8.92 11.97
C PHE A 758 23.75 -7.43 11.86
N THR A 759 22.71 -6.58 11.94
CA THR A 759 22.90 -5.12 11.80
C THR A 759 23.62 -4.49 12.98
N ASP A 760 23.62 -5.13 14.16
CA ASP A 760 24.41 -4.74 15.33
C ASP A 760 25.82 -5.33 15.33
N ASN A 761 26.03 -6.49 14.69
CA ASN A 761 27.29 -7.21 14.54
C ASN A 761 27.58 -7.52 13.07
N PRO A 762 27.72 -6.48 12.22
CA PRO A 762 27.82 -6.71 10.78
C PRO A 762 29.15 -7.34 10.40
N LEU A 763 29.12 -8.27 9.44
CA LEU A 763 30.28 -8.98 8.92
C LEU A 763 31.14 -8.13 7.96
N PHE A 764 30.65 -6.96 7.60
CA PHE A 764 31.30 -5.94 6.74
C PHE A 764 30.78 -4.53 7.08
N GLU A 765 31.37 -3.50 6.49
CA GLU A 765 30.93 -2.11 6.71
C GLU A 765 29.49 -1.87 6.19
N LEU A 766 28.53 -1.89 7.08
CA LEU A 766 27.09 -1.74 6.73
C LEU A 766 26.78 -0.43 5.96
N LYS A 767 27.51 0.66 6.23
CA LYS A 767 27.41 1.94 5.50
C LYS A 767 27.70 1.84 4.00
N LYS A 768 28.37 0.78 3.55
CA LYS A 768 28.64 0.50 2.13
C LYS A 768 27.49 -0.29 1.48
N THR A 769 26.47 -0.66 2.23
CA THR A 769 25.26 -1.26 1.67
C THR A 769 24.44 -0.20 0.95
N VAL A 770 24.16 -0.43 -0.31
CA VAL A 770 23.41 0.52 -1.16
C VAL A 770 21.91 0.28 -1.06
N ALA A 771 21.49 -0.94 -0.80
CA ALA A 771 20.08 -1.32 -0.64
C ALA A 771 19.94 -2.68 0.07
N TYR A 772 18.84 -2.86 0.79
CA TYR A 772 18.34 -4.13 1.28
C TYR A 772 16.98 -4.46 0.66
N LEU A 773 16.87 -5.60 -0.01
CA LEU A 773 15.63 -6.11 -0.59
C LEU A 773 15.11 -7.26 0.27
N ASN A 774 13.90 -7.13 0.81
CA ASN A 774 13.23 -8.10 1.67
C ASN A 774 12.13 -8.85 0.92
N PHE A 775 12.06 -10.17 1.11
CA PHE A 775 11.01 -11.02 0.56
C PHE A 775 10.27 -11.72 1.70
N ASP A 776 9.02 -11.36 1.88
CA ASP A 776 8.20 -11.88 2.95
C ASP A 776 6.77 -12.10 2.44
N MET A 777 6.28 -13.35 2.54
CA MET A 777 4.96 -13.75 2.05
C MET A 777 4.73 -13.34 0.57
N VAL A 778 5.56 -13.84 -0.33
CA VAL A 778 5.50 -13.53 -1.78
C VAL A 778 4.79 -14.61 -2.61
N GLY A 779 4.19 -15.59 -1.96
CA GLY A 779 3.58 -16.76 -2.61
C GLY A 779 2.09 -16.61 -2.96
N ARG A 780 1.41 -15.55 -2.57
CA ARG A 780 -0.06 -15.44 -2.72
C ARG A 780 -0.49 -14.31 -3.64
N LEU A 781 0.20 -14.12 -4.76
CA LEU A 781 -0.19 -13.13 -5.76
C LEU A 781 -1.63 -13.39 -6.24
N ARG A 782 -2.52 -12.42 -6.00
CA ARG A 782 -3.96 -12.43 -6.36
C ARG A 782 -4.27 -11.19 -7.18
N GLU A 783 -5.14 -11.31 -8.17
CA GLU A 783 -5.58 -10.18 -9.02
C GLU A 783 -4.40 -9.35 -9.59
N ASN A 784 -3.26 -9.99 -9.80
CA ASN A 784 -2.03 -9.35 -10.28
C ASN A 784 -1.51 -8.22 -9.37
N LYS A 785 -1.95 -8.14 -8.09
CA LYS A 785 -1.58 -7.09 -7.13
C LYS A 785 -0.31 -7.49 -6.37
N LEU A 786 0.70 -6.62 -6.40
CA LEU A 786 1.95 -6.77 -5.64
C LEU A 786 2.19 -5.51 -4.81
N LEU A 787 2.44 -5.68 -3.51
CA LEU A 787 2.83 -4.59 -2.63
C LEU A 787 4.34 -4.43 -2.63
N LEU A 788 4.79 -3.20 -2.74
CA LEU A 788 6.18 -2.79 -2.52
C LEU A 788 6.19 -1.76 -1.42
N GLN A 789 6.88 -2.07 -0.31
CA GLN A 789 6.87 -1.27 0.91
C GLN A 789 8.25 -0.66 1.15
N GLY A 790 8.30 0.44 1.92
CA GLY A 790 9.54 1.16 2.21
C GLY A 790 10.00 2.09 1.08
N ILE A 791 9.11 2.42 0.14
CA ILE A 791 9.43 3.28 -1.01
C ILE A 791 9.96 4.64 -0.58
N GLY A 792 9.44 5.21 0.52
CA GLY A 792 9.91 6.48 1.09
C GLY A 792 11.35 6.46 1.58
N SER A 793 12.02 5.30 1.67
CA SER A 793 13.41 5.18 2.14
C SER A 793 14.45 5.70 1.14
N SER A 794 14.07 5.90 -0.14
CA SER A 794 14.92 6.50 -1.18
C SER A 794 14.08 7.13 -2.29
N THR A 795 14.55 8.25 -2.84
CA THR A 795 13.92 8.90 -3.99
C THR A 795 14.09 8.11 -5.30
N SER A 796 15.04 7.18 -5.33
CA SER A 796 15.36 6.37 -6.51
C SER A 796 14.35 5.25 -6.77
N TRP A 797 13.58 4.80 -5.76
CA TRP A 797 12.74 3.61 -5.86
C TRP A 797 11.65 3.74 -6.91
N THR A 798 10.87 4.81 -6.89
CA THR A 798 9.71 4.98 -7.79
C THR A 798 10.11 4.87 -9.25
N LYS A 799 11.19 5.54 -9.65
CA LYS A 799 11.70 5.50 -11.04
C LYS A 799 12.17 4.10 -11.44
N LEU A 800 12.93 3.43 -10.56
CA LEU A 800 13.46 2.09 -10.83
C LEU A 800 12.35 1.05 -10.94
N ILE A 801 11.38 1.12 -10.04
CA ILE A 801 10.20 0.24 -10.01
C ILE A 801 9.34 0.47 -11.25
N GLU A 802 9.01 1.72 -11.59
CA GLU A 802 8.23 2.09 -12.78
C GLU A 802 8.88 1.47 -14.03
N LYS A 803 10.17 1.73 -14.24
CA LYS A 803 10.93 1.19 -15.37
C LYS A 803 10.77 -0.33 -15.50
N ARG A 804 10.94 -1.07 -14.39
CA ARG A 804 10.92 -2.54 -14.43
C ARG A 804 9.51 -3.12 -14.45
N ASN A 805 8.52 -2.37 -13.97
CA ASN A 805 7.13 -2.83 -13.98
C ASN A 805 6.44 -2.69 -15.36
N VAL A 806 6.95 -1.85 -16.27
CA VAL A 806 6.39 -1.73 -17.62
C VAL A 806 6.29 -3.11 -18.28
N ALA A 807 7.38 -3.88 -18.27
CA ALA A 807 7.42 -5.24 -18.84
C ALA A 807 6.85 -6.30 -17.87
N ALA A 808 7.04 -6.18 -16.55
CA ALA A 808 6.57 -7.15 -15.57
C ALA A 808 5.04 -7.16 -15.44
N GLY A 809 4.42 -6.00 -15.58
CA GLY A 809 2.98 -5.85 -15.72
C GLY A 809 2.16 -6.03 -14.45
N PHE A 810 2.75 -5.83 -13.26
CA PHE A 810 2.01 -5.90 -11.99
C PHE A 810 1.14 -4.66 -11.78
N ASN A 811 0.01 -4.86 -11.11
CA ASN A 811 -0.73 -3.77 -10.47
C ASN A 811 -0.08 -3.53 -9.10
N LEU A 812 0.82 -2.53 -9.03
CA LEU A 812 1.61 -2.26 -7.85
C LEU A 812 0.86 -1.38 -6.85
N ASN A 813 0.94 -1.75 -5.58
CA ASN A 813 0.64 -0.87 -4.45
C ASN A 813 1.97 -0.44 -3.82
N LEU A 814 2.31 0.86 -3.92
CA LEU A 814 3.55 1.43 -3.41
C LEU A 814 3.29 2.09 -2.06
N GLN A 815 3.95 1.61 -1.01
CA GLN A 815 3.82 2.09 0.36
C GLN A 815 5.10 2.78 0.82
N ASP A 816 4.98 4.05 1.21
CA ASP A 816 6.13 4.89 1.56
C ASP A 816 6.76 4.53 2.92
N ASP A 817 5.97 3.98 3.88
CA ASP A 817 6.42 3.71 5.25
C ASP A 817 7.52 2.63 5.30
N PRO A 818 8.73 2.95 5.81
CA PRO A 818 9.82 1.99 5.96
C PRO A 818 9.87 1.30 7.35
N TYR A 819 9.01 1.69 8.29
CA TYR A 819 8.95 1.11 9.64
C TYR A 819 8.07 -0.14 9.68
N LEU A 820 8.48 -1.14 8.92
CA LEU A 820 7.74 -2.38 8.72
C LEU A 820 7.98 -3.36 9.88
N PRO A 821 7.01 -4.21 10.24
CA PRO A 821 7.22 -5.29 11.21
C PRO A 821 7.94 -6.50 10.58
N THR A 822 9.01 -6.26 9.82
CA THR A 822 9.82 -7.26 9.11
C THR A 822 11.30 -6.94 9.22
N ASP A 823 12.18 -7.85 8.78
CA ASP A 823 13.64 -7.68 8.79
C ASP A 823 14.12 -6.39 8.11
N ALA A 824 13.33 -5.83 7.18
CA ALA A 824 13.64 -4.58 6.50
C ALA A 824 13.87 -3.41 7.47
N THR A 825 13.13 -3.36 8.56
CA THR A 825 13.28 -2.29 9.58
C THR A 825 14.64 -2.30 10.24
N SER A 826 15.24 -3.48 10.48
CA SER A 826 16.59 -3.59 11.06
C SER A 826 17.63 -2.86 10.21
N PHE A 827 17.51 -2.90 8.89
CA PHE A 827 18.40 -2.21 7.95
C PHE A 827 18.06 -0.73 7.82
N TYR A 828 16.77 -0.38 7.73
CA TYR A 828 16.36 1.02 7.63
C TYR A 828 16.82 1.85 8.83
N MET A 829 16.75 1.27 10.04
CA MET A 829 17.26 1.90 11.27
C MET A 829 18.78 2.12 11.28
N LYS A 830 19.51 1.50 10.36
CA LYS A 830 20.97 1.68 10.14
C LYS A 830 21.26 2.52 8.88
N GLU A 831 20.30 3.31 8.42
CA GLU A 831 20.42 4.22 7.28
C GLU A 831 20.67 3.52 5.93
N VAL A 832 20.16 2.29 5.77
CA VAL A 832 20.15 1.55 4.51
C VAL A 832 18.80 1.72 3.83
N PRO A 833 18.74 2.14 2.54
CA PRO A 833 17.49 2.14 1.77
C PRO A 833 16.93 0.73 1.65
N ILE A 834 15.62 0.58 1.82
CA ILE A 834 14.94 -0.72 1.80
C ILE A 834 13.86 -0.81 0.72
N LEU A 835 13.63 -2.03 0.24
CA LEU A 835 12.51 -2.38 -0.61
C LEU A 835 11.96 -3.74 -0.20
N ALA A 836 10.72 -3.81 0.30
CA ALA A 836 10.11 -5.05 0.73
C ALA A 836 9.01 -5.49 -0.23
N PHE A 837 9.03 -6.77 -0.61
CA PHE A 837 8.07 -7.43 -1.50
C PHE A 837 7.08 -8.23 -0.67
N PHE A 838 5.78 -8.04 -0.91
CA PHE A 838 4.71 -8.66 -0.15
C PHE A 838 3.46 -8.89 -1.02
N THR A 839 2.78 -10.03 -0.89
CA THR A 839 1.54 -10.34 -1.63
C THR A 839 0.26 -10.18 -0.81
N GLY A 840 0.41 -9.70 0.43
CA GLY A 840 -0.71 -9.43 1.34
C GLY A 840 -1.08 -10.61 2.23
N SER A 841 -1.73 -10.31 3.35
CA SER A 841 -2.24 -11.30 4.29
C SER A 841 -3.36 -12.16 3.69
N HIS A 842 -3.55 -13.36 4.22
CA HIS A 842 -4.55 -14.32 3.76
C HIS A 842 -5.10 -15.16 4.91
N ASP A 843 -6.18 -15.88 4.69
CA ASP A 843 -6.88 -16.66 5.73
C ASP A 843 -6.06 -17.80 6.36
N ASN A 844 -4.98 -18.22 5.71
CA ASN A 844 -4.08 -19.27 6.20
C ASN A 844 -2.90 -18.71 7.01
N TYR A 845 -2.71 -17.37 7.06
CA TYR A 845 -1.60 -16.71 7.75
C TYR A 845 -1.50 -17.17 9.21
N ASN A 846 -0.31 -17.59 9.63
CA ASN A 846 -0.01 -18.15 10.97
C ASN A 846 -0.93 -19.30 11.40
N ARG A 847 -1.34 -20.15 10.43
CA ARG A 847 -2.19 -21.32 10.66
C ARG A 847 -1.53 -22.60 10.11
N PRO A 848 -1.89 -23.79 10.66
CA PRO A 848 -1.44 -25.08 10.11
C PRO A 848 -1.82 -25.31 8.64
N THR A 849 -2.74 -24.51 8.11
CA THR A 849 -3.22 -24.60 6.73
C THR A 849 -2.43 -23.72 5.74
N ASP A 850 -1.34 -23.07 6.17
CA ASP A 850 -0.41 -22.40 5.24
C ASP A 850 0.54 -23.40 4.62
N ASP A 851 0.02 -24.13 3.64
CA ASP A 851 0.67 -25.25 2.96
C ASP A 851 0.97 -24.95 1.48
N THR A 852 1.88 -25.76 0.91
CA THR A 852 2.45 -25.61 -0.42
C THR A 852 1.42 -25.56 -1.56
N GLU A 853 0.28 -26.23 -1.41
CA GLU A 853 -0.80 -26.28 -2.41
C GLU A 853 -1.55 -24.96 -2.55
N THR A 854 -1.40 -24.07 -1.57
CA THR A 854 -2.10 -22.79 -1.53
C THR A 854 -1.36 -21.69 -2.29
N LEU A 855 -0.11 -21.94 -2.75
CA LEU A 855 0.76 -20.93 -3.36
C LEU A 855 0.55 -20.79 -4.88
N ASN A 856 0.76 -19.57 -5.36
CA ASN A 856 0.79 -19.20 -6.77
C ASN A 856 2.24 -19.19 -7.30
N TYR A 857 2.75 -20.33 -7.70
CA TYR A 857 4.13 -20.47 -8.17
C TYR A 857 4.44 -19.71 -9.47
N GLU A 858 3.46 -19.55 -10.37
CA GLU A 858 3.61 -18.69 -11.56
C GLU A 858 3.77 -17.22 -11.12
N GLY A 859 2.98 -16.79 -10.15
CA GLY A 859 3.11 -15.47 -9.52
C GLY A 859 4.48 -15.27 -8.88
N MET A 860 4.98 -16.25 -8.13
CA MET A 860 6.32 -16.22 -7.52
C MET A 860 7.43 -16.12 -8.58
N GLU A 861 7.35 -16.90 -9.66
CA GLU A 861 8.30 -16.82 -10.77
C GLU A 861 8.34 -15.40 -11.37
N ARG A 862 7.19 -14.78 -11.58
CA ARG A 862 7.08 -13.41 -12.10
C ARG A 862 7.66 -12.37 -11.12
N ILE A 863 7.36 -12.49 -9.82
CA ILE A 863 7.89 -11.60 -8.78
C ILE A 863 9.42 -11.73 -8.71
N THR A 864 9.95 -12.96 -8.74
CA THR A 864 11.38 -13.24 -8.72
C THR A 864 12.10 -12.61 -9.94
N LYS A 865 11.53 -12.72 -11.15
CA LYS A 865 12.07 -12.07 -12.36
C LYS A 865 12.02 -10.55 -12.28
N PHE A 866 10.95 -9.98 -11.74
CA PHE A 866 10.83 -8.55 -11.53
C PHE A 866 11.90 -8.04 -10.56
N ALA A 867 12.06 -8.69 -9.42
CA ALA A 867 13.09 -8.38 -8.44
C ALA A 867 14.50 -8.54 -9.00
N GLN A 868 14.76 -9.60 -9.79
CA GLN A 868 16.05 -9.81 -10.47
C GLN A 868 16.44 -8.61 -11.33
N ASN A 869 15.50 -8.05 -12.10
CA ASN A 869 15.78 -6.91 -12.95
C ASN A 869 16.10 -5.64 -12.13
N ILE A 870 15.43 -5.43 -11.00
CA ILE A 870 15.74 -4.35 -10.05
C ILE A 870 17.16 -4.54 -9.48
N ILE A 871 17.50 -5.74 -9.04
CA ILE A 871 18.82 -6.09 -8.48
C ILE A 871 19.91 -5.86 -9.53
N LEU A 872 19.69 -6.28 -10.76
CA LEU A 872 20.66 -6.09 -11.86
C LEU A 872 20.91 -4.60 -12.14
N ASP A 873 19.89 -3.75 -12.05
CA ASP A 873 20.10 -2.30 -12.18
C ASP A 873 20.96 -1.75 -11.04
N LEU A 874 20.66 -2.14 -9.80
CA LEU A 874 21.44 -1.75 -8.64
C LEU A 874 22.91 -2.20 -8.73
N VAL A 875 23.15 -3.38 -9.27
CA VAL A 875 24.50 -3.97 -9.38
C VAL A 875 25.29 -3.36 -10.54
N LYS A 876 24.63 -3.02 -11.66
CA LYS A 876 25.24 -2.44 -12.87
C LYS A 876 25.50 -0.95 -12.75
N SER A 877 24.66 -0.22 -12.03
CA SER A 877 24.77 1.23 -11.87
C SER A 877 26.03 1.60 -11.08
N SER A 878 26.63 2.72 -11.39
CA SER A 878 27.58 3.40 -10.48
C SER A 878 26.87 4.32 -9.50
N ASP A 879 25.63 4.69 -9.77
CA ASP A 879 24.83 5.56 -8.91
C ASP A 879 24.29 4.77 -7.73
N ARG A 880 24.29 5.41 -6.57
CA ARG A 880 23.80 4.84 -5.32
C ARG A 880 22.43 5.41 -5.01
N PRO A 881 21.42 4.59 -4.66
CA PRO A 881 20.20 5.08 -4.04
C PRO A 881 20.53 5.96 -2.82
N ASP A 882 19.87 7.12 -2.74
CA ASP A 882 19.96 7.99 -1.58
C ASP A 882 19.19 7.38 -0.40
N TYR A 883 19.57 7.74 0.83
CA TYR A 883 18.78 7.40 2.00
C TYR A 883 17.92 8.60 2.42
N VAL A 884 16.62 8.37 2.53
CA VAL A 884 15.63 9.35 3.00
C VAL A 884 15.12 8.92 4.37
N LYS A 885 15.29 9.81 5.36
CA LYS A 885 14.69 9.61 6.68
C LYS A 885 13.23 10.04 6.64
N VAL A 886 12.34 9.08 6.69
CA VAL A 886 10.89 9.31 6.79
C VAL A 886 10.57 9.69 8.24
N GLU A 887 9.92 10.84 8.44
CA GLU A 887 9.42 11.19 9.77
C GLU A 887 8.34 10.18 10.19
N ARG A 888 8.56 9.53 11.32
CA ARG A 888 7.50 8.74 11.95
C ARG A 888 6.36 9.71 12.27
N THR A 889 5.26 9.60 11.54
CA THR A 889 4.02 10.22 12.01
C THR A 889 3.85 9.83 13.46
N LYS A 890 3.61 10.81 14.36
CA LYS A 890 3.45 10.61 15.81
C LYS A 890 2.19 9.80 16.18
N SER A 891 1.82 8.85 15.39
CA SER A 891 0.93 7.77 15.73
C SER A 891 1.76 6.78 16.56
N GLY A 892 1.67 6.93 17.88
CA GLY A 892 2.33 6.04 18.81
C GLY A 892 1.95 4.61 18.49
N GLY A 893 2.91 3.82 18.04
CA GLY A 893 2.74 2.40 17.88
C GLY A 893 2.36 1.81 19.22
N GLY A 894 1.08 1.49 19.41
CA GLY A 894 0.66 0.61 20.46
C GLY A 894 1.33 -0.73 20.17
N ASP A 895 2.12 -1.18 21.10
CA ASP A 895 2.72 -2.51 21.05
C ASP A 895 1.58 -3.51 20.91
N ARG A 896 1.62 -4.42 19.90
CA ARG A 896 0.59 -5.47 19.75
C ARG A 896 0.38 -6.28 21.01
N GLU A 897 1.37 -6.31 21.91
CA GLU A 897 1.26 -6.96 23.22
C GLU A 897 0.38 -6.21 24.22
N THR A 898 0.07 -4.93 23.99
CA THR A 898 -0.79 -4.13 24.87
C THR A 898 -2.27 -4.21 24.50
N LEU A 899 -2.62 -4.71 23.31
CA LEU A 899 -4.01 -4.85 22.87
C LEU A 899 -4.80 -5.77 23.80
N ARG A 900 -5.75 -5.18 24.54
CA ARG A 900 -6.59 -5.87 25.53
C ARG A 900 -7.77 -6.59 24.90
N ALA A 901 -8.38 -5.95 23.91
CA ALA A 901 -9.59 -6.41 23.27
C ALA A 901 -9.27 -7.26 22.03
N TYR A 902 -10.11 -8.25 21.83
CA TYR A 902 -10.06 -9.17 20.71
C TYR A 902 -11.43 -9.16 20.00
N LEU A 903 -11.41 -9.00 18.68
CA LEU A 903 -12.59 -9.08 17.81
C LEU A 903 -12.54 -10.29 16.87
N GLY A 904 -11.37 -10.78 16.54
CA GLY A 904 -11.19 -11.83 15.54
C GLY A 904 -11.33 -11.34 14.08
N THR A 905 -11.13 -10.05 13.85
CA THR A 905 -11.04 -9.48 12.51
C THR A 905 -9.66 -9.76 11.89
N ILE A 906 -9.62 -9.98 10.58
CA ILE A 906 -8.40 -10.17 9.78
C ILE A 906 -8.37 -9.03 8.77
N PRO A 907 -7.63 -7.93 9.05
CA PRO A 907 -7.53 -6.79 8.14
C PRO A 907 -6.87 -7.16 6.81
N ASP A 908 -7.38 -6.58 5.73
CA ASP A 908 -6.77 -6.65 4.41
C ASP A 908 -5.77 -5.48 4.26
N TYR A 909 -4.49 -5.77 4.45
CA TYR A 909 -3.42 -4.77 4.34
C TYR A 909 -3.14 -4.34 2.88
N VAL A 910 -3.76 -5.00 1.90
CA VAL A 910 -3.62 -4.71 0.46
C VAL A 910 -4.60 -3.64 -0.01
N ALA A 911 -5.74 -3.50 0.67
CA ALA A 911 -6.79 -2.58 0.28
C ALA A 911 -6.49 -1.16 0.77
N GLU A 912 -5.84 -0.33 -0.06
CA GLU A 912 -5.74 1.11 0.16
C GLU A 912 -6.89 1.86 -0.53
N GLY A 913 -7.24 3.03 0.05
CA GLY A 913 -8.22 3.95 -0.55
C GLY A 913 -9.68 3.61 -0.32
N THR A 914 -9.99 2.63 0.53
CA THR A 914 -11.37 2.25 0.87
C THR A 914 -12.05 3.19 1.87
N GLY A 915 -11.33 4.22 2.36
CA GLY A 915 -11.87 5.13 3.39
C GLY A 915 -12.12 4.46 4.74
N GLY A 916 -11.49 3.29 5.00
CA GLY A 916 -11.65 2.49 6.20
C GLY A 916 -10.70 1.29 6.23
N VAL A 917 -10.96 0.33 7.10
CA VAL A 917 -10.21 -0.94 7.19
C VAL A 917 -11.02 -2.06 6.57
N LYS A 918 -10.62 -2.49 5.38
CA LYS A 918 -11.20 -3.67 4.71
C LYS A 918 -10.76 -4.94 5.43
N LEU A 919 -11.67 -5.91 5.54
CA LEU A 919 -11.40 -7.21 6.12
C LEU A 919 -11.16 -8.25 5.02
N SER A 920 -10.06 -8.99 5.09
CA SER A 920 -9.87 -10.21 4.29
C SER A 920 -10.71 -11.36 4.84
N GLY A 921 -11.06 -11.32 6.13
CA GLY A 921 -11.89 -12.31 6.78
C GLY A 921 -12.20 -11.99 8.23
N VAL A 922 -12.92 -12.91 8.89
CA VAL A 922 -13.15 -12.90 10.34
C VAL A 922 -12.90 -14.29 10.91
N ARG A 923 -12.42 -14.37 12.14
CA ARG A 923 -12.16 -15.62 12.83
C ARG A 923 -13.49 -16.30 13.19
N ALA A 924 -13.70 -17.52 12.72
CA ALA A 924 -14.92 -18.28 13.01
C ALA A 924 -15.15 -18.47 14.52
N GLY A 925 -16.35 -18.15 14.98
CA GLY A 925 -16.74 -18.18 16.41
C GLY A 925 -16.20 -17.01 17.22
N GLY A 926 -15.41 -16.10 16.64
CA GLY A 926 -14.95 -14.87 17.29
C GLY A 926 -16.05 -13.80 17.39
N PRO A 927 -15.79 -12.71 18.15
CA PRO A 927 -16.75 -11.62 18.30
C PRO A 927 -17.24 -11.02 16.98
N ALA A 928 -16.34 -10.84 16.00
CA ALA A 928 -16.68 -10.30 14.69
C ALA A 928 -17.60 -11.24 13.89
N ASP A 929 -17.32 -12.54 13.91
CA ASP A 929 -18.17 -13.56 13.26
C ASP A 929 -19.54 -13.63 13.92
N LYS A 930 -19.61 -13.64 15.27
CA LYS A 930 -20.86 -13.60 16.03
C LYS A 930 -21.68 -12.34 15.77
N ALA A 931 -21.03 -11.22 15.51
CA ALA A 931 -21.66 -9.95 15.15
C ALA A 931 -22.10 -9.88 13.68
N GLY A 932 -21.68 -10.84 12.83
CA GLY A 932 -22.05 -10.92 11.43
C GLY A 932 -21.14 -10.14 10.47
N LEU A 933 -19.92 -9.76 10.91
CA LEU A 933 -18.89 -9.26 10.00
C LEU A 933 -18.39 -10.40 9.10
N LYS A 934 -17.88 -10.04 7.91
CA LYS A 934 -17.41 -10.98 6.87
C LYS A 934 -16.16 -10.46 6.16
N GLY A 935 -15.48 -11.33 5.45
CA GLY A 935 -14.48 -10.92 4.46
C GLY A 935 -15.13 -10.02 3.39
N GLY A 936 -14.44 -8.97 3.00
CA GLY A 936 -14.93 -7.93 2.09
C GLY A 936 -15.51 -6.68 2.77
N ASP A 937 -15.95 -6.75 4.02
CA ASP A 937 -16.45 -5.59 4.77
C ASP A 937 -15.35 -4.53 4.95
N VAL A 938 -15.72 -3.25 4.89
CA VAL A 938 -14.83 -2.12 5.19
C VAL A 938 -15.30 -1.44 6.46
N ILE A 939 -14.54 -1.53 7.54
CA ILE A 939 -14.84 -0.83 8.79
C ILE A 939 -14.53 0.65 8.62
N ILE A 940 -15.55 1.51 8.74
CA ILE A 940 -15.44 2.98 8.62
C ILE A 940 -15.67 3.70 9.95
N GLU A 941 -16.35 3.06 10.93
CA GLU A 941 -16.52 3.56 12.28
C GLU A 941 -16.46 2.40 13.28
N PHE A 942 -15.76 2.55 14.39
CA PHE A 942 -15.74 1.58 15.47
C PHE A 942 -15.81 2.29 16.83
N ALA A 943 -16.76 1.91 17.65
CA ALA A 943 -16.99 2.47 18.98
C ALA A 943 -17.12 4.01 19.00
N GLY A 944 -17.73 4.60 17.95
CA GLY A 944 -17.91 6.05 17.78
C GLY A 944 -16.69 6.78 17.24
N GLN A 945 -15.62 6.06 16.89
CA GLN A 945 -14.42 6.63 16.26
C GLN A 945 -14.42 6.38 14.75
N ASN A 946 -14.10 7.40 13.97
CA ASN A 946 -13.93 7.27 12.53
C ASN A 946 -12.64 6.48 12.23
N ILE A 947 -12.75 5.45 11.40
CA ILE A 947 -11.66 4.57 11.03
C ILE A 947 -11.29 4.86 9.57
N THR A 948 -10.13 5.44 9.35
CA THR A 948 -9.61 5.76 8.02
C THR A 948 -8.49 4.83 7.58
N ASN A 949 -7.85 4.16 8.53
CA ASN A 949 -6.71 3.28 8.30
C ASN A 949 -6.57 2.25 9.45
N ILE A 950 -5.63 1.33 9.29
CA ILE A 950 -5.38 0.25 10.26
C ILE A 950 -4.93 0.77 11.63
N TYR A 951 -4.26 1.90 11.68
CA TYR A 951 -3.79 2.47 12.95
C TYR A 951 -4.97 3.03 13.76
N ASP A 952 -5.90 3.76 13.12
CA ASP A 952 -7.14 4.22 13.76
C ASP A 952 -7.92 3.06 14.36
N TYR A 953 -8.01 1.96 13.59
CA TYR A 953 -8.70 0.74 14.05
C TYR A 953 -8.01 0.09 15.25
N THR A 954 -6.68 -0.01 15.22
CA THR A 954 -5.90 -0.57 16.33
C THR A 954 -6.06 0.28 17.60
N TYR A 955 -6.03 1.61 17.48
CA TYR A 955 -6.26 2.51 18.62
C TYR A 955 -7.67 2.42 19.17
N ALA A 956 -8.67 2.38 18.30
CA ALA A 956 -10.06 2.22 18.70
C ALA A 956 -10.28 0.87 19.43
N LEU A 957 -9.63 -0.20 18.93
CA LEU A 957 -9.69 -1.53 19.54
C LEU A 957 -9.06 -1.58 20.94
N ASP A 958 -7.92 -0.88 21.13
CA ASP A 958 -7.27 -0.81 22.45
C ASP A 958 -8.08 0.00 23.48
N ALA A 959 -8.94 0.88 23.02
CA ALA A 959 -9.72 1.78 23.86
C ALA A 959 -11.07 1.22 24.31
N VAL A 960 -11.59 0.16 23.68
CA VAL A 960 -12.92 -0.39 24.03
C VAL A 960 -12.89 -1.19 25.31
N LYS A 961 -14.03 -1.21 26.00
CA LYS A 961 -14.25 -2.00 27.22
C LYS A 961 -14.65 -3.43 26.83
N ILE A 962 -13.89 -4.40 27.32
CA ILE A 962 -14.15 -5.83 27.08
C ILE A 962 -15.49 -6.23 27.72
N GLY A 963 -16.27 -7.03 26.99
CA GLY A 963 -17.59 -7.51 27.42
C GLY A 963 -18.71 -6.49 27.26
N VAL A 964 -18.44 -5.27 26.83
CA VAL A 964 -19.44 -4.23 26.60
C VAL A 964 -19.72 -4.11 25.10
N ALA A 965 -20.99 -4.14 24.73
CA ALA A 965 -21.41 -4.02 23.33
C ALA A 965 -21.05 -2.64 22.77
N VAL A 966 -20.39 -2.61 21.62
CA VAL A 966 -20.03 -1.40 20.89
C VAL A 966 -20.57 -1.46 19.47
N LYS A 967 -20.84 -0.27 18.89
CA LYS A 967 -21.27 -0.12 17.52
C LYS A 967 -20.07 -0.24 16.57
N VAL A 968 -20.23 -0.94 15.48
CA VAL A 968 -19.34 -0.93 14.32
C VAL A 968 -20.14 -0.58 13.08
N VAL A 969 -19.66 0.39 12.27
CA VAL A 969 -20.24 0.71 10.98
C VAL A 969 -19.28 0.19 9.92
N ILE A 970 -19.82 -0.55 8.99
CA ILE A 970 -19.09 -1.12 7.85
C ILE A 970 -19.75 -0.70 6.56
N VAL A 971 -18.97 -0.68 5.48
CA VAL A 971 -19.48 -0.67 4.12
C VAL A 971 -19.42 -2.10 3.59
N ARG A 972 -20.56 -2.62 3.16
CA ARG A 972 -20.72 -3.94 2.55
C ARG A 972 -21.56 -3.78 1.29
N ASP A 973 -21.06 -4.23 0.13
CA ASP A 973 -21.76 -4.12 -1.15
C ASP A 973 -22.24 -2.67 -1.42
N ASP A 974 -21.36 -1.67 -1.13
CA ASP A 974 -21.60 -0.22 -1.22
C ASP A 974 -22.70 0.34 -0.31
N GLU A 975 -23.21 -0.44 0.63
CA GLU A 975 -24.19 0.02 1.63
C GLU A 975 -23.57 0.10 3.03
N GLU A 976 -23.87 1.18 3.77
CA GLU A 976 -23.49 1.27 5.18
C GLU A 976 -24.36 0.35 6.04
N VAL A 977 -23.71 -0.58 6.72
CA VAL A 977 -24.34 -1.50 7.65
C VAL A 977 -23.83 -1.24 9.06
N THR A 978 -24.75 -1.02 9.99
CA THR A 978 -24.44 -0.89 11.41
C THR A 978 -24.64 -2.23 12.12
N LEU A 979 -23.58 -2.72 12.77
CA LEU A 979 -23.60 -3.95 13.57
C LEU A 979 -23.23 -3.63 15.03
N THR A 980 -23.57 -4.55 15.92
CA THR A 980 -23.18 -4.46 17.34
C THR A 980 -22.25 -5.62 17.66
N ILE A 981 -21.08 -5.32 18.20
CA ILE A 981 -20.05 -6.30 18.53
C ILE A 981 -19.70 -6.23 20.03
N ILE A 982 -19.44 -7.35 20.66
CA ILE A 982 -18.98 -7.43 22.05
C ILE A 982 -17.53 -7.88 22.04
N PRO A 983 -16.56 -6.98 22.31
CA PRO A 983 -15.15 -7.34 22.37
C PRO A 983 -14.89 -8.36 23.50
N GLU A 984 -14.10 -9.39 23.20
CA GLU A 984 -13.63 -10.37 24.19
C GLU A 984 -12.21 -10.02 24.66
N ALA A 985 -11.77 -10.59 25.78
CA ALA A 985 -10.38 -10.44 26.20
C ALA A 985 -9.45 -11.20 25.24
N ARG A 986 -8.34 -10.57 24.87
CA ARG A 986 -7.29 -11.25 24.11
C ARG A 986 -6.60 -12.27 25.02
N GLU A 987 -6.49 -13.52 24.59
CA GLU A 987 -5.81 -14.60 25.30
C GLU A 987 -4.29 -14.40 25.40
#